data_a2eef75d0eb6c1937b039d994a0afb24
#
_entry.id   a2eef75d0eb6c1937b039d994a0afb24
#
_cell.length_a   1.000
_cell.length_b   1.000
_cell.length_c   1.000
_cell.angle_alpha   90.00
_cell.angle_beta   90.00
_cell.angle_gamma   90.00
#
_symmetry.space_group_name_H-M   'P 1'
#
loop_
_entity.id
_entity.type
_entity.pdbx_description
1 polymer ?
#
loop_
_entity_poly.entity_id
_entity_poly.type
_entity_poly.pdbx_seq_one_letter_code
_entity_poly.pdbx_strand_id
1 'polypeptide(L)'
;MASYHAVCERVIGRFEGHISQLLGDGVLAYFGYPRAHEDDARRALKSAMAIVPAVHEAASHLRCLAGRGLQVRIGIHTGMVVVGETGNERLAMGETPNIAARLQGLAPLDGVLISAVTRQLLRGGFELLDLGVQALKGIPEPLEVFQVLREIDLDDALDNLSESESQLGMVGRELETRLLQDRWHQALQPQSEGGGGQVVLVCGDPGIGKSRLVRALQNQVAHEGGASLVLRGSSYHRNTALYPVVRRLRHDLRLHTRTSLRDSPDLLSPWLLENGFSEAEALPLFAALLAVPLPGQVQSAPSLSAGQKRQVQDLIVQWLLNRCRHQPLLLVWEDLHWADASSLELIDHLMEEMGNASLLLLLTYRPEFVPPWRHSANRYQLVINRLSPADIEALVLRLTGGKRFPAEVMHQLVLQTDGVPLYVEEVTKLLLESRRLVERNDRYELQGPLAGLNIPATLRDSLMARLDRQSPGREVAQLGATVGREFTQQLIEILWTPATGLLEEGLQQLLDSELLMRRQSGKEVSYMFKHALVQEVAYESLLRRTREEYHACIVQVMKQQFPGLAQRQPEVLAHHHTGAGQLEQAIPCWLAAAERAIETSAHAEAIGHVNKALELLQQLPDSTDRVRSQITLNIRLGVSLTALRGYGAAEVERAYASARELCYLAEAQDLMLPSLYGLWRFYLMRAEYTKAHSLGNELLELAQRFDTQEFLAVGHRALGSSLFYMGELGLARTMMDRVLAAPVELSQRVQAFRYDVVDAWVAACSYRAWTAWLMGDEAQALRYSEEAIATARRLEHPFSRALSLSFAG
;
A
#
# COMPACT_ATOMS: atom_id res chain seq x y z
N MET A 1 -44.17 6.82 -18.99
CA MET A 1 -43.31 6.64 -20.16
C MET A 1 -42.32 7.78 -20.35
N ALA A 2 -42.75 9.07 -20.53
CA ALA A 2 -41.80 10.18 -20.72
C ALA A 2 -40.70 10.29 -19.64
N SER A 3 -41.04 10.12 -18.35
CA SER A 3 -40.06 10.12 -17.26
C SER A 3 -39.09 8.94 -17.32
N TYR A 4 -39.52 7.76 -17.76
CA TYR A 4 -38.65 6.60 -17.96
C TYR A 4 -37.65 6.86 -19.09
N HIS A 5 -38.15 7.33 -20.25
CA HIS A 5 -37.27 7.67 -21.37
C HIS A 5 -36.24 8.74 -20.99
N ALA A 6 -36.64 9.78 -20.25
CA ALA A 6 -35.73 10.83 -19.78
C ALA A 6 -34.66 10.31 -18.81
N VAL A 7 -34.99 9.32 -17.98
CA VAL A 7 -34.00 8.64 -17.10
C VAL A 7 -33.01 7.82 -17.93
N CYS A 8 -33.50 7.03 -18.87
CA CYS A 8 -32.65 6.24 -19.76
C CYS A 8 -31.72 7.15 -20.60
N GLU A 9 -32.26 8.22 -21.18
CA GLU A 9 -31.49 9.21 -21.98
C GLU A 9 -30.36 9.84 -21.16
N ARG A 10 -30.65 10.27 -19.96
CA ARG A 10 -29.66 10.86 -19.05
C ARG A 10 -28.57 9.86 -18.68
N VAL A 11 -28.93 8.61 -18.31
CA VAL A 11 -27.96 7.60 -17.89
C VAL A 11 -27.14 7.13 -19.10
N ILE A 12 -27.77 6.81 -20.23
CA ILE A 12 -27.07 6.37 -21.44
C ILE A 12 -26.10 7.46 -21.94
N GLY A 13 -26.55 8.72 -21.96
CA GLY A 13 -25.72 9.85 -22.36
C GLY A 13 -24.50 10.07 -21.44
N ARG A 14 -24.65 9.80 -20.12
CA ARG A 14 -23.52 9.86 -19.18
C ARG A 14 -22.37 8.92 -19.54
N PHE A 15 -22.69 7.78 -20.16
CA PHE A 15 -21.71 6.80 -20.60
C PHE A 15 -21.39 6.90 -22.10
N GLU A 16 -21.77 8.02 -22.74
CA GLU A 16 -21.55 8.33 -24.15
C GLU A 16 -22.22 7.32 -25.11
N GLY A 17 -23.30 6.70 -24.67
CA GLY A 17 -24.16 5.90 -25.50
C GLY A 17 -25.12 6.77 -26.35
N HIS A 18 -25.51 6.25 -27.51
CA HIS A 18 -26.44 6.91 -28.42
C HIS A 18 -27.76 6.16 -28.46
N ILE A 19 -28.87 6.84 -28.15
CA ILE A 19 -30.22 6.27 -28.30
C ILE A 19 -30.59 6.31 -29.77
N SER A 20 -30.83 5.13 -30.35
CA SER A 20 -31.23 4.98 -31.72
C SER A 20 -32.74 5.03 -31.89
N GLN A 21 -33.47 4.32 -31.02
CA GLN A 21 -34.93 4.23 -31.12
C GLN A 21 -35.59 4.13 -29.75
N LEU A 22 -36.75 4.73 -29.62
CA LEU A 22 -37.69 4.55 -28.52
C LEU A 22 -38.84 3.67 -29.04
N LEU A 23 -38.90 2.43 -28.60
CA LEU A 23 -39.85 1.40 -29.09
C LEU A 23 -40.94 1.16 -28.03
N GLY A 24 -41.89 2.07 -27.94
CA GLY A 24 -42.99 1.98 -26.96
C GLY A 24 -42.45 2.05 -25.53
N ASP A 25 -42.33 0.94 -24.83
CA ASP A 25 -41.73 0.76 -23.50
C ASP A 25 -40.25 0.40 -23.54
N GLY A 26 -39.65 0.15 -24.72
CA GLY A 26 -38.27 -0.22 -24.93
C GLY A 26 -37.38 0.94 -25.40
N VAL A 27 -36.10 0.85 -25.06
CA VAL A 27 -35.04 1.77 -25.51
C VAL A 27 -33.96 0.98 -26.20
N LEU A 28 -33.62 1.30 -27.44
CA LEU A 28 -32.48 0.76 -28.16
C LEU A 28 -31.36 1.77 -28.20
N ALA A 29 -30.20 1.41 -27.66
CA ALA A 29 -29.03 2.27 -27.60
C ALA A 29 -27.80 1.59 -28.19
N TYR A 30 -26.91 2.37 -28.78
CA TYR A 30 -25.63 1.93 -29.33
C TYR A 30 -24.47 2.56 -28.54
N PHE A 31 -23.44 1.77 -28.31
CA PHE A 31 -22.14 2.19 -27.83
C PHE A 31 -21.12 1.88 -28.92
N GLY A 32 -20.20 2.81 -29.19
CA GLY A 32 -19.31 2.73 -30.34
C GLY A 32 -19.79 3.48 -31.58
N TYR A 33 -20.91 4.21 -31.47
CA TYR A 33 -21.44 5.07 -32.53
C TYR A 33 -22.07 6.33 -31.90
N PRO A 34 -21.88 7.54 -32.45
CA PRO A 34 -21.10 7.90 -33.64
C PRO A 34 -19.57 7.93 -33.42
N ARG A 35 -19.13 7.76 -32.18
CA ARG A 35 -17.72 7.64 -31.80
C ARG A 35 -17.47 6.28 -31.20
N ALA A 36 -16.43 5.58 -31.70
CA ALA A 36 -15.99 4.30 -31.16
C ALA A 36 -14.95 4.53 -30.05
N HIS A 37 -15.07 3.76 -28.95
CA HIS A 37 -14.12 3.72 -27.86
C HIS A 37 -13.72 2.26 -27.63
N GLU A 38 -12.52 2.03 -27.15
CA GLU A 38 -12.04 0.65 -26.88
C GLU A 38 -12.82 -0.05 -25.78
N ASP A 39 -13.53 0.70 -24.93
CA ASP A 39 -14.29 0.22 -23.79
C ASP A 39 -15.81 0.28 -23.99
N ASP A 40 -16.31 0.33 -25.22
CA ASP A 40 -17.73 0.48 -25.52
C ASP A 40 -18.60 -0.64 -24.92
N ALA A 41 -18.14 -1.89 -24.93
CA ALA A 41 -18.82 -3.00 -24.28
C ALA A 41 -18.96 -2.77 -22.75
N ARG A 42 -17.93 -2.22 -22.11
CA ARG A 42 -17.93 -1.89 -20.68
C ARG A 42 -18.82 -0.70 -20.36
N ARG A 43 -18.82 0.34 -21.21
CA ARG A 43 -19.70 1.51 -21.10
C ARG A 43 -21.17 1.10 -21.21
N ALA A 44 -21.49 0.22 -22.16
CA ALA A 44 -22.82 -0.34 -22.30
C ALA A 44 -23.28 -1.06 -21.02
N LEU A 45 -22.40 -1.86 -20.44
CA LEU A 45 -22.69 -2.60 -19.22
C LEU A 45 -22.87 -1.70 -18.00
N LYS A 46 -21.97 -0.74 -17.79
CA LYS A 46 -22.10 0.25 -16.71
C LYS A 46 -23.36 1.10 -16.83
N SER A 47 -23.72 1.47 -18.05
CA SER A 47 -24.98 2.16 -18.33
C SER A 47 -26.18 1.30 -17.94
N ALA A 48 -26.17 0.02 -18.32
CA ALA A 48 -27.23 -0.92 -17.99
C ALA A 48 -27.42 -1.09 -16.48
N MET A 49 -26.33 -1.27 -15.75
CA MET A 49 -26.35 -1.40 -14.28
C MET A 49 -26.81 -0.11 -13.59
N ALA A 50 -26.50 1.07 -14.14
CA ALA A 50 -26.94 2.35 -13.61
C ALA A 50 -28.40 2.68 -13.92
N ILE A 51 -28.97 2.11 -14.99
CA ILE A 51 -30.36 2.31 -15.37
C ILE A 51 -31.31 1.69 -14.32
N VAL A 52 -31.01 0.47 -13.84
CA VAL A 52 -31.89 -0.26 -12.90
C VAL A 52 -32.21 0.58 -11.65
N PRO A 53 -31.22 1.04 -10.84
CA PRO A 53 -31.52 1.84 -9.65
C PRO A 53 -32.11 3.19 -10.00
N ALA A 54 -31.69 3.85 -11.11
CA ALA A 54 -32.22 5.14 -11.51
C ALA A 54 -33.71 5.10 -11.90
N VAL A 55 -34.15 3.98 -12.49
CA VAL A 55 -35.57 3.77 -12.80
C VAL A 55 -36.38 3.50 -11.54
N HIS A 56 -35.84 2.74 -10.56
CA HIS A 56 -36.50 2.53 -9.27
C HIS A 56 -36.66 3.85 -8.49
N GLU A 57 -35.62 4.69 -8.47
CA GLU A 57 -35.66 6.01 -7.84
C GLU A 57 -36.73 6.89 -8.50
N ALA A 58 -36.74 6.96 -9.82
CA ALA A 58 -37.75 7.73 -10.54
C ALA A 58 -39.17 7.21 -10.34
N ALA A 59 -39.34 5.89 -10.23
CA ALA A 59 -40.64 5.25 -9.98
C ALA A 59 -41.17 5.58 -8.58
N SER A 60 -40.32 5.71 -7.57
CA SER A 60 -40.69 6.08 -6.20
C SER A 60 -41.33 7.48 -6.09
N HIS A 61 -40.98 8.39 -6.99
CA HIS A 61 -41.55 9.75 -7.07
C HIS A 61 -42.84 9.84 -7.87
N LEU A 62 -43.26 8.78 -8.56
CA LEU A 62 -44.48 8.76 -9.37
C LEU A 62 -45.69 8.27 -8.53
N ARG A 63 -46.52 9.17 -8.02
CA ARG A 63 -47.73 8.90 -7.21
C ARG A 63 -48.75 7.98 -7.89
N CYS A 64 -48.64 7.70 -9.20
CA CYS A 64 -49.59 6.90 -9.97
C CYS A 64 -49.35 5.36 -9.89
N LEU A 65 -48.24 4.90 -9.32
CA LEU A 65 -47.83 3.49 -9.22
C LEU A 65 -48.01 2.94 -7.78
N ALA A 66 -49.14 3.20 -7.15
CA ALA A 66 -49.44 2.72 -5.81
C ALA A 66 -49.17 1.18 -5.70
N GLY A 67 -47.99 0.80 -5.23
CA GLY A 67 -47.64 -0.56 -4.83
C GLY A 67 -47.00 -1.48 -5.90
N ARG A 68 -46.75 -1.02 -7.12
CA ARG A 68 -46.01 -1.80 -8.14
C ARG A 68 -44.81 -0.99 -8.63
N GLY A 69 -43.59 -1.45 -8.26
CA GLY A 69 -42.35 -0.87 -8.77
C GLY A 69 -42.20 -1.07 -10.28
N LEU A 70 -41.57 -0.12 -10.97
CA LEU A 70 -41.23 -0.29 -12.39
C LEU A 70 -39.99 -1.18 -12.45
N GLN A 71 -40.08 -2.29 -13.24
CA GLN A 71 -38.96 -3.23 -13.40
C GLN A 71 -38.49 -3.20 -14.85
N VAL A 72 -37.18 -3.38 -15.05
CA VAL A 72 -36.54 -3.33 -16.37
C VAL A 72 -35.83 -4.64 -16.69
N ARG A 73 -35.65 -4.92 -17.97
CA ARG A 73 -34.85 -6.06 -18.48
C ARG A 73 -33.89 -5.54 -19.52
N ILE A 74 -32.65 -5.90 -19.46
CA ILE A 74 -31.61 -5.36 -20.34
C ILE A 74 -30.82 -6.50 -20.98
N GLY A 75 -30.67 -6.46 -22.31
CA GLY A 75 -29.84 -7.39 -23.09
C GLY A 75 -28.78 -6.60 -23.86
N ILE A 76 -27.54 -7.07 -23.81
CA ILE A 76 -26.38 -6.44 -24.48
C ILE A 76 -25.69 -7.45 -25.36
N HIS A 77 -25.49 -7.09 -26.60
CA HIS A 77 -24.73 -7.90 -27.58
C HIS A 77 -23.79 -7.00 -28.39
N THR A 78 -22.62 -7.50 -28.71
CA THR A 78 -21.61 -6.80 -29.52
C THR A 78 -21.45 -7.52 -30.85
N GLY A 79 -21.57 -6.80 -31.96
CA GLY A 79 -21.40 -7.34 -33.30
C GLY A 79 -21.41 -6.26 -34.36
N MET A 80 -21.24 -6.67 -35.60
CA MET A 80 -21.26 -5.76 -36.75
C MET A 80 -22.67 -5.20 -36.99
N VAL A 81 -22.78 -3.92 -37.22
CA VAL A 81 -24.01 -3.22 -37.62
C VAL A 81 -23.75 -2.37 -38.84
N VAL A 82 -24.71 -2.32 -39.78
CA VAL A 82 -24.69 -1.39 -40.87
C VAL A 82 -25.57 -0.21 -40.54
N VAL A 83 -24.99 0.98 -40.48
CA VAL A 83 -25.73 2.20 -40.19
C VAL A 83 -26.13 2.86 -41.51
N GLY A 84 -27.43 2.96 -41.74
CA GLY A 84 -28.03 3.65 -42.92
C GLY A 84 -28.77 4.90 -42.46
N GLU A 85 -28.77 5.96 -43.30
CA GLU A 85 -29.60 7.14 -43.11
C GLU A 85 -30.87 6.98 -44.01
N THR A 86 -32.02 6.91 -43.41
CA THR A 86 -33.30 6.93 -44.15
C THR A 86 -34.18 8.03 -43.55
N GLY A 87 -34.15 9.21 -44.21
CA GLY A 87 -34.87 10.39 -43.75
C GLY A 87 -34.22 11.00 -42.48
N ASN A 88 -35.06 11.35 -41.46
CA ASN A 88 -34.59 11.90 -40.16
C ASN A 88 -34.22 10.83 -39.17
N GLU A 89 -34.36 9.53 -39.50
CA GLU A 89 -34.04 8.43 -38.59
C GLU A 89 -32.79 7.66 -39.09
N ARG A 90 -31.86 7.46 -38.17
CA ARG A 90 -30.65 6.64 -38.38
C ARG A 90 -30.93 5.25 -37.90
N LEU A 91 -31.11 4.29 -38.80
CA LEU A 91 -31.40 2.91 -38.55
C LEU A 91 -30.13 2.08 -38.68
N ALA A 92 -29.76 1.36 -37.61
CA ALA A 92 -28.78 0.28 -37.72
C ALA A 92 -29.47 -1.02 -38.08
N MET A 93 -29.01 -1.64 -39.16
CA MET A 93 -29.52 -2.92 -39.66
C MET A 93 -28.50 -4.04 -39.42
N GLY A 94 -28.99 -5.24 -39.09
CA GLY A 94 -28.17 -6.42 -38.89
C GLY A 94 -28.72 -7.39 -37.85
N GLU A 95 -28.01 -8.47 -37.61
CA GLU A 95 -28.41 -9.48 -36.59
C GLU A 95 -28.14 -8.98 -35.15
N THR A 96 -27.17 -8.08 -34.96
CA THR A 96 -26.72 -7.58 -33.65
C THR A 96 -27.85 -6.98 -32.80
N PRO A 97 -28.70 -6.03 -33.30
CA PRO A 97 -29.83 -5.53 -32.53
C PRO A 97 -30.86 -6.61 -32.20
N ASN A 98 -31.08 -7.58 -33.12
CA ASN A 98 -32.02 -8.68 -32.91
C ASN A 98 -31.55 -9.61 -31.77
N ILE A 99 -30.25 -9.93 -31.72
CA ILE A 99 -29.67 -10.74 -30.63
C ILE A 99 -29.81 -10.01 -29.31
N ALA A 100 -29.50 -8.72 -29.24
CA ALA A 100 -29.65 -7.90 -28.03
C ALA A 100 -31.14 -7.90 -27.54
N ALA A 101 -32.10 -7.76 -28.44
CA ALA A 101 -33.52 -7.82 -28.11
C ALA A 101 -33.95 -9.21 -27.60
N ARG A 102 -33.36 -10.32 -28.11
CA ARG A 102 -33.63 -11.66 -27.59
C ARG A 102 -33.00 -11.89 -26.21
N LEU A 103 -31.81 -11.38 -25.95
CA LEU A 103 -31.19 -11.43 -24.64
C LEU A 103 -32.02 -10.64 -23.63
N GLN A 104 -32.53 -9.45 -23.99
CA GLN A 104 -33.45 -8.66 -23.16
C GLN A 104 -34.71 -9.47 -22.80
N GLY A 105 -35.29 -10.22 -23.75
CA GLY A 105 -36.47 -11.07 -23.53
C GLY A 105 -36.21 -12.22 -22.54
N LEU A 106 -34.97 -12.71 -22.45
CA LEU A 106 -34.56 -13.78 -21.53
C LEU A 106 -34.11 -13.22 -20.15
N ALA A 107 -33.79 -11.96 -20.06
CA ALA A 107 -33.28 -11.36 -18.84
C ALA A 107 -34.31 -11.47 -17.69
N PRO A 108 -33.87 -11.81 -16.47
CA PRO A 108 -34.74 -11.72 -15.30
C PRO A 108 -35.16 -10.27 -15.04
N LEU A 109 -36.18 -10.08 -14.22
CA LEU A 109 -36.62 -8.75 -13.82
C LEU A 109 -35.45 -8.02 -13.11
N ASP A 110 -35.19 -6.79 -13.55
CA ASP A 110 -34.05 -5.95 -13.09
C ASP A 110 -32.68 -6.57 -13.40
N GLY A 111 -32.62 -7.53 -14.30
CA GLY A 111 -31.42 -8.23 -14.70
C GLY A 111 -30.82 -7.72 -16.02
N VAL A 112 -29.52 -7.91 -16.15
CA VAL A 112 -28.74 -7.60 -17.35
C VAL A 112 -28.12 -8.88 -17.89
N LEU A 113 -28.40 -9.22 -19.17
CA LEU A 113 -27.80 -10.36 -19.87
C LEU A 113 -26.84 -9.90 -20.97
N ILE A 114 -25.76 -10.65 -21.12
CA ILE A 114 -24.75 -10.40 -22.15
C ILE A 114 -24.43 -11.68 -22.92
N SER A 115 -23.97 -11.54 -24.17
CA SER A 115 -23.45 -12.66 -24.98
C SER A 115 -21.99 -12.96 -24.71
N ALA A 116 -21.49 -14.13 -25.12
CA ALA A 116 -20.07 -14.50 -25.04
C ALA A 116 -19.15 -13.50 -25.75
N VAL A 117 -19.55 -12.95 -26.90
CA VAL A 117 -18.78 -11.93 -27.62
C VAL A 117 -18.62 -10.68 -26.76
N THR A 118 -19.71 -10.21 -26.13
CA THR A 118 -19.64 -9.07 -25.20
C THR A 118 -18.76 -9.38 -24.00
N ARG A 119 -18.89 -10.60 -23.42
CA ARG A 119 -18.02 -11.05 -22.30
C ARG A 119 -16.54 -10.99 -22.66
N GLN A 120 -16.14 -11.48 -23.82
CA GLN A 120 -14.74 -11.44 -24.28
C GLN A 120 -14.18 -10.01 -24.33
N LEU A 121 -14.98 -9.03 -24.75
CA LEU A 121 -14.58 -7.64 -24.84
C LEU A 121 -14.55 -6.91 -23.50
N LEU A 122 -15.20 -7.43 -22.45
CA LEU A 122 -15.20 -6.83 -21.11
C LEU A 122 -13.86 -6.99 -20.39
N ARG A 123 -13.04 -7.97 -20.76
CA ARG A 123 -11.72 -8.26 -20.18
C ARG A 123 -11.73 -8.26 -18.64
N GLY A 124 -12.81 -8.75 -18.01
CA GLY A 124 -13.00 -8.80 -16.55
C GLY A 124 -13.68 -7.55 -15.97
N GLY A 125 -13.75 -7.47 -14.64
CA GLY A 125 -14.34 -6.34 -13.89
C GLY A 125 -15.84 -6.47 -13.60
N PHE A 126 -16.46 -7.63 -13.90
CA PHE A 126 -17.86 -7.94 -13.57
C PHE A 126 -18.00 -9.38 -13.13
N GLU A 127 -18.78 -9.59 -12.08
CA GLU A 127 -19.20 -10.92 -11.66
C GLU A 127 -20.32 -11.38 -12.59
N LEU A 128 -20.10 -12.52 -13.26
CA LEU A 128 -20.98 -13.06 -14.26
C LEU A 128 -21.45 -14.45 -13.85
N LEU A 129 -22.74 -14.69 -13.89
CA LEU A 129 -23.33 -16.03 -13.75
C LEU A 129 -23.48 -16.64 -15.14
N ASP A 130 -22.84 -17.79 -15.39
CA ASP A 130 -22.97 -18.53 -16.63
C ASP A 130 -24.36 -19.21 -16.68
N LEU A 131 -25.15 -18.84 -17.68
CA LEU A 131 -26.47 -19.47 -17.95
C LEU A 131 -26.39 -20.56 -19.01
N GLY A 132 -25.19 -20.88 -19.48
CA GLY A 132 -24.94 -21.87 -20.52
C GLY A 132 -25.39 -21.45 -21.90
N VAL A 133 -25.43 -22.42 -22.80
CA VAL A 133 -25.80 -22.24 -24.21
C VAL A 133 -27.34 -22.16 -24.34
N GLN A 134 -27.85 -21.05 -24.88
CA GLN A 134 -29.26 -20.76 -25.05
C GLN A 134 -29.62 -20.69 -26.53
N ALA A 135 -30.70 -21.41 -26.90
CA ALA A 135 -31.29 -21.33 -28.23
C ALA A 135 -32.23 -20.11 -28.32
N LEU A 136 -31.87 -19.13 -29.15
CA LEU A 136 -32.63 -17.89 -29.32
C LEU A 136 -33.53 -18.00 -30.56
N LYS A 137 -34.81 -17.68 -30.40
CA LYS A 137 -35.80 -17.79 -31.50
C LYS A 137 -35.42 -16.94 -32.71
N GLY A 138 -35.19 -17.57 -33.86
CA GLY A 138 -34.82 -16.88 -35.10
C GLY A 138 -33.33 -16.61 -35.27
N ILE A 139 -32.46 -17.17 -34.39
CA ILE A 139 -31.00 -17.16 -34.52
C ILE A 139 -30.55 -18.60 -34.81
N PRO A 140 -29.80 -18.86 -35.92
CA PRO A 140 -29.46 -20.21 -36.35
C PRO A 140 -28.55 -20.94 -35.37
N GLU A 141 -27.63 -20.25 -34.72
CA GLU A 141 -26.64 -20.83 -33.79
C GLU A 141 -26.98 -20.52 -32.35
N PRO A 142 -26.96 -21.52 -31.43
CA PRO A 142 -27.11 -21.26 -30.01
C PRO A 142 -25.97 -20.39 -29.46
N LEU A 143 -26.28 -19.46 -28.54
CA LEU A 143 -25.32 -18.54 -27.97
C LEU A 143 -25.12 -18.80 -26.50
N GLU A 144 -23.87 -18.73 -26.03
CA GLU A 144 -23.56 -18.67 -24.59
C GLU A 144 -24.00 -17.33 -24.01
N VAL A 145 -24.73 -17.40 -22.90
CA VAL A 145 -25.36 -16.23 -22.26
C VAL A 145 -24.91 -16.13 -20.81
N PHE A 146 -24.62 -14.92 -20.38
CA PHE A 146 -24.15 -14.61 -19.03
C PHE A 146 -25.03 -13.54 -18.39
N GLN A 147 -25.40 -13.74 -17.12
CA GLN A 147 -26.05 -12.71 -16.32
C GLN A 147 -25.02 -11.91 -15.57
N VAL A 148 -25.14 -10.60 -15.63
CA VAL A 148 -24.29 -9.69 -14.85
C VAL A 148 -24.86 -9.56 -13.45
N LEU A 149 -24.08 -9.88 -12.42
CA LEU A 149 -24.49 -9.80 -11.03
C LEU A 149 -24.09 -8.45 -10.42
N ARG A 150 -22.84 -8.07 -10.55
CA ARG A 150 -22.30 -6.80 -10.04
C ARG A 150 -21.00 -6.40 -10.75
N GLU A 151 -20.66 -5.12 -10.68
CA GLU A 151 -19.30 -4.67 -11.00
C GLU A 151 -18.38 -5.08 -9.86
N ILE A 152 -17.27 -5.74 -10.20
CA ILE A 152 -16.25 -6.13 -9.24
C ILE A 152 -15.23 -4.99 -9.21
N ASP A 153 -14.88 -4.49 -8.01
CA ASP A 153 -13.75 -3.58 -7.86
C ASP A 153 -12.45 -4.27 -8.33
N LEU A 154 -11.61 -3.56 -9.03
CA LEU A 154 -10.48 -4.16 -9.77
C LEU A 154 -9.38 -4.75 -8.88
N ASP A 155 -9.33 -4.46 -7.59
CA ASP A 155 -8.49 -5.21 -6.65
C ASP A 155 -9.10 -6.61 -6.37
N ASP A 156 -10.42 -6.74 -6.34
CA ASP A 156 -11.13 -8.03 -6.31
C ASP A 156 -11.08 -8.73 -7.68
N ALA A 157 -11.02 -7.97 -8.79
CA ALA A 157 -10.94 -8.54 -10.15
C ALA A 157 -9.55 -9.11 -10.48
N LEU A 158 -8.49 -8.68 -9.79
CA LEU A 158 -7.18 -9.35 -9.89
C LEU A 158 -7.21 -10.75 -9.30
N ASP A 159 -8.08 -10.96 -8.32
CA ASP A 159 -8.31 -12.27 -7.77
C ASP A 159 -9.16 -13.12 -8.76
N ASN A 160 -9.98 -12.48 -9.61
CA ASN A 160 -10.87 -13.16 -10.57
C ASN A 160 -10.35 -13.22 -12.03
N LEU A 161 -9.38 -12.37 -12.45
CA LEU A 161 -8.78 -12.41 -13.80
C LEU A 161 -7.94 -13.68 -14.08
N SER A 162 -7.76 -14.52 -13.08
CA SER A 162 -7.18 -15.85 -13.22
C SER A 162 -8.18 -16.95 -13.53
N GLU A 163 -9.40 -16.65 -14.02
CA GLU A 163 -10.32 -17.72 -14.44
C GLU A 163 -9.71 -18.61 -15.54
N SER A 164 -8.87 -18.09 -16.41
CA SER A 164 -8.09 -18.92 -17.34
C SER A 164 -6.96 -19.70 -16.66
N GLU A 165 -6.44 -19.22 -15.52
CA GLU A 165 -5.45 -19.93 -14.69
C GLU A 165 -6.11 -20.87 -13.67
N SER A 166 -7.34 -20.60 -13.23
CA SER A 166 -8.10 -21.49 -12.34
C SER A 166 -8.49 -22.79 -13.04
N GLN A 167 -8.60 -22.79 -14.38
CA GLN A 167 -8.74 -24.02 -15.16
C GLN A 167 -7.51 -24.94 -15.09
N LEU A 168 -6.33 -24.38 -14.79
CA LEU A 168 -5.10 -25.16 -14.62
C LEU A 168 -4.93 -25.75 -13.22
N GLY A 169 -5.92 -25.92 -12.38
CA GLY A 169 -5.89 -26.54 -11.04
C GLY A 169 -4.52 -26.59 -10.36
N MET A 170 -4.45 -26.64 -9.08
CA MET A 170 -3.17 -26.75 -8.35
C MET A 170 -2.59 -28.17 -8.49
N VAL A 171 -1.26 -28.29 -8.66
CA VAL A 171 -0.57 -29.58 -8.78
C VAL A 171 0.41 -29.72 -7.62
N GLY A 172 0.42 -30.87 -6.94
CA GLY A 172 1.40 -31.22 -5.91
C GLY A 172 1.32 -30.36 -4.65
N ARG A 173 0.14 -29.82 -4.30
CA ARG A 173 -0.08 -28.93 -3.14
C ARG A 173 -1.29 -29.35 -2.31
N GLU A 174 -1.67 -30.60 -2.39
CA GLU A 174 -2.88 -31.11 -1.75
C GLU A 174 -2.80 -31.04 -0.21
N LEU A 175 -1.61 -31.27 0.36
CA LEU A 175 -1.38 -31.22 1.79
C LEU A 175 -1.44 -29.79 2.31
N GLU A 176 -0.75 -28.88 1.65
CA GLU A 176 -0.72 -27.45 2.00
C GLU A 176 -2.13 -26.84 1.89
N THR A 177 -2.85 -27.19 0.83
CA THR A 177 -4.24 -26.74 0.62
C THR A 177 -5.15 -27.23 1.74
N ARG A 178 -5.10 -28.52 2.08
CA ARG A 178 -5.90 -29.09 3.19
C ARG A 178 -5.58 -28.41 4.52
N LEU A 179 -4.30 -28.21 4.82
CA LEU A 179 -3.89 -27.52 6.05
C LEU A 179 -4.50 -26.11 6.15
N LEU A 180 -4.48 -25.34 5.05
CA LEU A 180 -5.05 -24.00 5.03
C LEU A 180 -6.59 -24.05 5.17
N GLN A 181 -7.25 -25.01 4.57
CA GLN A 181 -8.69 -25.26 4.72
C GLN A 181 -9.05 -25.61 6.16
N ASP A 182 -8.28 -26.52 6.79
CA ASP A 182 -8.49 -26.88 8.20
C ASP A 182 -8.32 -25.67 9.12
N ARG A 183 -7.31 -24.79 8.87
CA ARG A 183 -7.13 -23.55 9.65
C ARG A 183 -8.26 -22.56 9.42
N TRP A 184 -8.77 -22.44 8.20
CA TRP A 184 -9.95 -21.65 7.91
C TRP A 184 -11.17 -22.15 8.68
N HIS A 185 -11.46 -23.43 8.61
CA HIS A 185 -12.58 -24.01 9.35
C HIS A 185 -12.44 -23.87 10.86
N GLN A 186 -11.21 -23.95 11.41
CA GLN A 186 -10.97 -23.68 12.83
C GLN A 186 -11.22 -22.21 13.19
N ALA A 187 -10.88 -21.26 12.30
CA ALA A 187 -11.18 -19.85 12.54
C ALA A 187 -12.69 -19.56 12.58
N LEU A 188 -13.53 -20.42 11.98
CA LEU A 188 -14.98 -20.31 12.01
C LEU A 188 -15.62 -20.89 13.28
N GLN A 189 -14.91 -21.75 14.02
CA GLN A 189 -15.43 -22.41 15.23
C GLN A 189 -15.36 -21.47 16.45
N PRO A 190 -16.31 -21.59 17.39
CA PRO A 190 -16.23 -20.86 18.66
C PRO A 190 -14.99 -21.24 19.47
N GLN A 191 -14.46 -20.30 20.24
CA GLN A 191 -13.29 -20.55 21.10
C GLN A 191 -13.53 -21.65 22.14
N SER A 192 -14.79 -21.84 22.60
CA SER A 192 -15.19 -22.93 23.48
C SER A 192 -14.94 -24.35 22.92
N GLU A 193 -14.81 -24.46 21.59
CA GLU A 193 -14.51 -25.69 20.85
C GLU A 193 -13.07 -25.74 20.33
N GLY A 194 -12.19 -24.85 20.82
CA GLY A 194 -10.81 -24.75 20.36
C GLY A 194 -10.62 -23.94 19.07
N GLY A 195 -11.65 -23.23 18.63
CA GLY A 195 -11.63 -22.34 17.47
C GLY A 195 -11.20 -20.91 17.82
N GLY A 196 -11.45 -19.98 16.89
CA GLY A 196 -11.10 -18.56 16.97
C GLY A 196 -9.94 -18.19 16.07
N GLY A 197 -9.41 -16.97 16.21
CA GLY A 197 -8.39 -16.41 15.31
C GLY A 197 -7.19 -17.32 15.08
N GLN A 198 -6.92 -17.62 13.81
CA GLN A 198 -5.82 -18.49 13.37
C GLN A 198 -4.79 -17.69 12.60
N VAL A 199 -3.51 -18.05 12.75
CA VAL A 199 -2.40 -17.43 12.02
C VAL A 199 -1.60 -18.48 11.28
N VAL A 200 -1.40 -18.29 9.98
CA VAL A 200 -0.55 -19.15 9.14
C VAL A 200 0.55 -18.34 8.47
N LEU A 201 1.78 -18.72 8.73
CA LEU A 201 2.97 -18.14 8.12
C LEU A 201 3.44 -19.04 6.98
N VAL A 202 3.39 -18.56 5.74
CA VAL A 202 3.75 -19.32 4.54
C VAL A 202 5.12 -18.87 4.04
N CYS A 203 6.12 -19.73 4.21
CA CYS A 203 7.50 -19.50 3.79
C CYS A 203 7.80 -20.24 2.49
N GLY A 204 8.55 -19.62 1.58
CA GLY A 204 9.02 -20.31 0.38
C GLY A 204 9.74 -19.40 -0.61
N ASP A 205 10.49 -20.00 -1.51
CA ASP A 205 11.28 -19.34 -2.54
C ASP A 205 10.42 -18.47 -3.49
N PRO A 206 11.01 -17.49 -4.19
CA PRO A 206 10.33 -16.79 -5.28
C PRO A 206 9.87 -17.77 -6.36
N GLY A 207 8.63 -17.62 -6.85
CA GLY A 207 8.09 -18.47 -7.89
C GLY A 207 7.63 -19.88 -7.45
N ILE A 208 7.72 -20.23 -6.14
CA ILE A 208 7.35 -21.55 -5.61
C ILE A 208 5.83 -21.78 -5.55
N GLY A 209 5.01 -20.74 -5.78
CA GLY A 209 3.54 -20.86 -5.85
C GLY A 209 2.80 -20.32 -4.63
N LYS A 210 3.42 -19.51 -3.73
CA LYS A 210 2.75 -18.90 -2.56
C LYS A 210 1.45 -18.18 -2.94
N SER A 211 1.50 -17.25 -3.89
CA SER A 211 0.33 -16.47 -4.30
C SER A 211 -0.76 -17.33 -4.96
N ARG A 212 -0.40 -18.44 -5.62
CA ARG A 212 -1.37 -19.39 -6.18
C ARG A 212 -2.11 -20.15 -5.09
N LEU A 213 -1.39 -20.54 -4.02
CA LEU A 213 -1.98 -21.18 -2.84
C LEU A 213 -2.93 -20.22 -2.10
N VAL A 214 -2.54 -18.94 -1.95
CA VAL A 214 -3.39 -17.88 -1.40
C VAL A 214 -4.69 -17.76 -2.21
N ARG A 215 -4.61 -17.68 -3.53
CA ARG A 215 -5.78 -17.56 -4.40
C ARG A 215 -6.72 -18.77 -4.30
N ALA A 216 -6.17 -19.99 -4.25
CA ALA A 216 -6.98 -21.18 -4.09
C ALA A 216 -7.80 -21.13 -2.79
N LEU A 217 -7.19 -20.65 -1.69
CA LEU A 217 -7.90 -20.46 -0.43
C LEU A 217 -8.93 -19.31 -0.52
N GLN A 218 -8.62 -18.21 -1.18
CA GLN A 218 -9.56 -17.09 -1.39
C GLN A 218 -10.83 -17.54 -2.13
N ASN A 219 -10.66 -18.31 -3.21
CA ASN A 219 -11.79 -18.86 -3.98
C ASN A 219 -12.66 -19.74 -3.09
N GLN A 220 -12.07 -20.58 -2.26
CA GLN A 220 -12.82 -21.42 -1.33
C GLN A 220 -13.56 -20.57 -0.29
N VAL A 221 -12.88 -19.62 0.35
CA VAL A 221 -13.47 -18.69 1.32
C VAL A 221 -14.67 -17.95 0.72
N ALA A 222 -14.55 -17.48 -0.51
CA ALA A 222 -15.64 -16.83 -1.22
C ALA A 222 -16.83 -17.78 -1.47
N HIS A 223 -16.58 -19.04 -1.86
CA HIS A 223 -17.62 -20.06 -2.01
C HIS A 223 -18.33 -20.40 -0.70
N GLU A 224 -17.61 -20.32 0.43
CA GLU A 224 -18.16 -20.55 1.78
C GLU A 224 -18.80 -19.29 2.39
N GLY A 225 -18.91 -18.20 1.62
CA GLY A 225 -19.54 -16.96 2.06
C GLY A 225 -18.65 -16.11 2.97
N GLY A 226 -17.35 -16.36 3.01
CA GLY A 226 -16.37 -15.53 3.72
C GLY A 226 -15.88 -14.33 2.88
N ALA A 227 -15.34 -13.31 3.53
CA ALA A 227 -14.66 -12.19 2.90
C ALA A 227 -13.15 -12.39 2.84
N SER A 228 -12.48 -11.81 1.85
CA SER A 228 -11.01 -11.74 1.80
C SER A 228 -10.51 -10.30 1.70
N LEU A 229 -9.40 -10.00 2.38
CA LEU A 229 -8.71 -8.72 2.33
C LEU A 229 -7.23 -8.97 2.13
N VAL A 230 -6.65 -8.41 1.06
CA VAL A 230 -5.23 -8.58 0.73
C VAL A 230 -4.47 -7.28 0.94
N LEU A 231 -3.40 -7.35 1.74
CA LEU A 231 -2.43 -6.29 1.96
C LEU A 231 -1.09 -6.73 1.36
N ARG A 232 -0.43 -5.88 0.58
CA ARG A 232 0.80 -6.24 -0.13
C ARG A 232 1.96 -5.35 0.26
N GLY A 233 3.08 -5.97 0.65
CA GLY A 233 4.35 -5.29 0.82
C GLY A 233 4.91 -4.77 -0.52
N SER A 234 5.75 -3.73 -0.44
CA SER A 234 6.41 -3.13 -1.61
C SER A 234 7.87 -2.85 -1.30
N SER A 235 8.77 -3.27 -2.17
CA SER A 235 10.21 -3.02 -2.02
C SER A 235 10.57 -1.54 -1.97
N TYR A 236 9.80 -0.68 -2.66
CA TYR A 236 9.99 0.78 -2.68
C TYR A 236 9.50 1.48 -1.42
N HIS A 237 8.56 0.87 -0.67
CA HIS A 237 7.90 1.45 0.49
C HIS A 237 8.24 0.70 1.79
N ARG A 238 9.36 0.00 1.83
CA ARG A 238 9.79 -0.79 3.00
C ARG A 238 9.96 0.06 4.28
N ASN A 239 10.23 1.34 4.13
CA ASN A 239 10.37 2.29 5.23
C ASN A 239 9.25 3.34 5.26
N THR A 240 8.11 3.08 4.62
CA THR A 240 6.93 3.95 4.68
C THR A 240 5.93 3.34 5.64
N ALA A 241 5.73 3.98 6.80
CA ALA A 241 4.91 3.45 7.89
C ALA A 241 3.49 3.08 7.45
N LEU A 242 3.06 1.85 7.76
CA LEU A 242 1.72 1.31 7.48
C LEU A 242 1.30 1.40 5.99
N TYR A 243 2.27 1.43 5.07
CA TYR A 243 2.00 1.61 3.64
C TYR A 243 0.93 0.66 3.07
N PRO A 244 0.94 -0.68 3.32
CA PRO A 244 -0.07 -1.58 2.78
C PRO A 244 -1.49 -1.24 3.24
N VAL A 245 -1.64 -0.82 4.49
CA VAL A 245 -2.93 -0.42 5.08
C VAL A 245 -3.39 0.91 4.54
N VAL A 246 -2.50 1.92 4.51
CA VAL A 246 -2.80 3.26 3.95
C VAL A 246 -3.21 3.14 2.49
N ARG A 247 -2.52 2.32 1.71
CA ARG A 247 -2.87 2.05 0.31
C ARG A 247 -4.26 1.44 0.20
N ARG A 248 -4.58 0.45 1.03
CA ARG A 248 -5.89 -0.21 1.04
C ARG A 248 -7.00 0.77 1.43
N LEU A 249 -6.82 1.52 2.51
CA LEU A 249 -7.79 2.52 2.97
C LEU A 249 -8.06 3.61 1.92
N ARG A 250 -7.02 4.10 1.25
CA ARG A 250 -7.17 5.06 0.15
C ARG A 250 -7.97 4.49 -1.01
N HIS A 251 -7.77 3.22 -1.31
CA HIS A 251 -8.54 2.52 -2.33
C HIS A 251 -10.02 2.40 -1.91
N ASP A 252 -10.31 1.91 -0.71
CA ASP A 252 -11.68 1.74 -0.19
C ASP A 252 -12.43 3.09 -0.13
N LEU A 253 -11.73 4.16 0.21
CA LEU A 253 -12.23 5.53 0.24
C LEU A 253 -12.25 6.22 -1.15
N ARG A 254 -11.80 5.56 -2.21
CA ARG A 254 -11.66 6.11 -3.57
C ARG A 254 -10.84 7.41 -3.62
N LEU A 255 -9.87 7.55 -2.72
CA LEU A 255 -8.97 8.70 -2.65
C LEU A 255 -7.88 8.57 -3.72
N HIS A 256 -8.20 8.90 -4.96
CA HIS A 256 -7.26 8.89 -6.08
C HIS A 256 -6.34 10.11 -6.06
N THR A 257 -5.22 10.03 -6.78
CA THR A 257 -4.19 11.09 -6.89
C THR A 257 -4.74 12.43 -7.39
N ARG A 258 -5.92 12.46 -8.02
CA ARG A 258 -6.59 13.65 -8.57
C ARG A 258 -7.81 14.14 -7.76
N THR A 259 -8.26 13.41 -6.77
CA THR A 259 -9.34 13.92 -5.90
C THR A 259 -8.79 15.15 -5.19
N SER A 260 -9.46 16.30 -5.32
CA SER A 260 -9.01 17.49 -4.61
C SER A 260 -8.99 17.14 -3.11
N LEU A 261 -7.88 17.42 -2.43
CA LEU A 261 -7.74 17.15 -0.99
C LEU A 261 -8.85 17.84 -0.16
N ARG A 262 -9.58 18.79 -0.76
CA ARG A 262 -10.68 19.51 -0.13
C ARG A 262 -11.96 18.67 -0.03
N ASP A 263 -12.15 17.70 -0.93
CA ASP A 263 -13.35 16.83 -0.96
C ASP A 263 -13.16 15.52 -0.18
N SER A 264 -11.94 15.28 0.33
CA SER A 264 -11.56 14.05 1.03
C SER A 264 -12.18 13.87 2.43
N PRO A 265 -12.41 14.94 3.25
CA PRO A 265 -13.11 14.80 4.52
C PRO A 265 -14.55 14.31 4.37
N ASP A 266 -15.26 14.73 3.30
CA ASP A 266 -16.64 14.35 3.03
C ASP A 266 -16.80 12.85 2.70
N LEU A 267 -15.72 12.18 2.28
CA LEU A 267 -15.70 10.74 2.03
C LEU A 267 -15.32 9.94 3.28
N LEU A 268 -14.52 10.52 4.18
CA LEU A 268 -14.02 9.83 5.36
C LEU A 268 -15.07 9.68 6.45
N SER A 269 -15.89 10.73 6.71
CA SER A 269 -16.94 10.71 7.74
C SER A 269 -17.99 9.62 7.52
N PRO A 270 -18.60 9.45 6.32
CA PRO A 270 -19.52 8.35 6.06
C PRO A 270 -18.88 6.97 6.25
N TRP A 271 -17.65 6.80 5.76
CA TRP A 271 -16.93 5.54 5.89
C TRP A 271 -16.66 5.17 7.35
N LEU A 272 -16.30 6.14 8.19
CA LEU A 272 -16.11 5.91 9.63
C LEU A 272 -17.39 5.44 10.31
N LEU A 273 -18.52 6.08 10.02
CA LEU A 273 -19.84 5.71 10.56
C LEU A 273 -20.28 4.32 10.10
N GLU A 274 -20.09 3.98 8.82
CA GLU A 274 -20.37 2.65 8.27
C GLU A 274 -19.53 1.54 8.93
N ASN A 275 -18.29 1.85 9.36
CA ASN A 275 -17.42 0.91 10.06
C ASN A 275 -17.55 0.96 11.60
N GLY A 276 -18.54 1.70 12.14
CA GLY A 276 -18.88 1.71 13.56
C GLY A 276 -17.98 2.58 14.43
N PHE A 277 -17.32 3.59 13.85
CA PHE A 277 -16.46 4.52 14.59
C PHE A 277 -17.19 5.82 14.98
N SER A 278 -16.81 6.38 16.12
CA SER A 278 -17.15 7.75 16.51
C SER A 278 -16.36 8.74 15.66
N GLU A 279 -17.06 9.62 14.94
CA GLU A 279 -16.42 10.63 14.09
C GLU A 279 -15.49 11.54 14.89
N ALA A 280 -15.90 11.96 16.09
CA ALA A 280 -15.13 12.86 16.94
C ALA A 280 -13.75 12.29 17.34
N GLU A 281 -13.66 10.97 17.53
CA GLU A 281 -12.43 10.30 17.97
C GLU A 281 -11.58 9.81 16.80
N ALA A 282 -12.22 9.22 15.78
CA ALA A 282 -11.51 8.54 14.70
C ALA A 282 -11.12 9.45 13.53
N LEU A 283 -11.93 10.49 13.23
CA LEU A 283 -11.68 11.36 12.07
C LEU A 283 -10.32 12.07 12.13
N PRO A 284 -9.86 12.67 13.23
CA PRO A 284 -8.56 13.31 13.27
C PRO A 284 -7.39 12.34 13.04
N LEU A 285 -7.52 11.11 13.55
CA LEU A 285 -6.49 10.07 13.49
C LEU A 285 -6.39 9.47 12.09
N PHE A 286 -7.51 9.11 11.46
CA PHE A 286 -7.52 8.63 10.08
C PHE A 286 -7.14 9.71 9.08
N ALA A 287 -7.56 10.96 9.30
CA ALA A 287 -7.15 12.10 8.47
C ALA A 287 -5.62 12.29 8.52
N ALA A 288 -5.01 12.18 9.70
CA ALA A 288 -3.57 12.24 9.87
C ALA A 288 -2.86 11.06 9.18
N LEU A 289 -3.36 9.83 9.36
CA LEU A 289 -2.81 8.62 8.72
C LEU A 289 -2.85 8.72 7.19
N LEU A 290 -3.97 9.20 6.64
CA LEU A 290 -4.17 9.32 5.19
C LEU A 290 -3.60 10.62 4.61
N ALA A 291 -3.05 11.50 5.44
CA ALA A 291 -2.60 12.86 5.08
C ALA A 291 -3.71 13.67 4.38
N VAL A 292 -4.92 13.63 4.91
CA VAL A 292 -6.10 14.37 4.46
C VAL A 292 -6.24 15.62 5.33
N PRO A 293 -6.28 16.85 4.75
CA PRO A 293 -6.46 18.07 5.53
C PRO A 293 -7.88 18.17 6.08
N LEU A 294 -8.02 18.49 7.36
CA LEU A 294 -9.32 18.78 7.98
C LEU A 294 -9.72 20.26 7.81
N PRO A 295 -11.02 20.58 7.74
CA PRO A 295 -11.50 21.96 7.66
C PRO A 295 -10.97 22.80 8.84
N GLY A 296 -10.36 23.95 8.53
CA GLY A 296 -9.84 24.89 9.55
C GLY A 296 -8.38 24.64 9.98
N GLN A 297 -7.71 23.61 9.50
CA GLN A 297 -6.28 23.38 9.73
C GLN A 297 -5.44 23.99 8.60
N VAL A 298 -4.47 24.82 8.96
CA VAL A 298 -3.50 25.41 8.02
C VAL A 298 -2.50 24.31 7.61
N GLN A 299 -2.43 24.03 6.35
CA GLN A 299 -1.47 23.30 5.48
C GLN A 299 -0.39 22.35 6.08
N SER A 300 -0.32 22.13 7.38
CA SER A 300 0.60 21.14 7.98
C SER A 300 -0.17 19.84 8.23
N ALA A 301 0.32 18.72 7.71
CA ALA A 301 -0.22 17.42 8.10
C ALA A 301 -0.09 17.28 9.63
N PRO A 302 -1.14 16.85 10.34
CA PRO A 302 -1.07 16.69 11.79
C PRO A 302 0.00 15.65 12.12
N SER A 303 0.95 16.01 13.00
CA SER A 303 1.93 15.08 13.51
C SER A 303 1.26 14.11 14.49
N LEU A 304 1.53 12.81 14.35
CA LEU A 304 1.03 11.78 15.26
C LEU A 304 2.02 11.59 16.41
N SER A 305 1.61 11.89 17.63
CA SER A 305 2.39 11.50 18.82
C SER A 305 2.44 9.96 18.96
N ALA A 306 3.40 9.44 19.74
CA ALA A 306 3.50 8.00 19.98
C ALA A 306 2.19 7.39 20.53
N GLY A 307 1.46 8.12 21.38
CA GLY A 307 0.14 7.71 21.87
C GLY A 307 -0.91 7.66 20.77
N GLN A 308 -0.91 8.64 19.88
CA GLN A 308 -1.83 8.66 18.74
C GLN A 308 -1.47 7.59 17.70
N LYS A 309 -0.18 7.26 17.49
CA LYS A 309 0.21 6.11 16.69
C LYS A 309 -0.42 4.83 17.19
N ARG A 310 -0.38 4.57 18.52
CA ARG A 310 -1.02 3.40 19.13
C ARG A 310 -2.53 3.44 18.94
N GLN A 311 -3.18 4.59 19.14
CA GLN A 311 -4.62 4.75 18.90
C GLN A 311 -4.99 4.47 17.44
N VAL A 312 -4.17 4.89 16.46
CA VAL A 312 -4.37 4.56 15.04
C VAL A 312 -4.27 3.05 14.82
N GLN A 313 -3.29 2.38 15.42
CA GLN A 313 -3.18 0.92 15.34
C GLN A 313 -4.39 0.23 15.97
N ASP A 314 -4.85 0.69 17.14
CA ASP A 314 -6.04 0.19 17.81
C ASP A 314 -7.29 0.35 16.92
N LEU A 315 -7.46 1.50 16.27
CA LEU A 315 -8.57 1.73 15.33
C LEU A 315 -8.49 0.84 14.09
N ILE A 316 -7.30 0.61 13.54
CA ILE A 316 -7.12 -0.30 12.40
C ILE A 316 -7.46 -1.74 12.82
N VAL A 317 -7.00 -2.18 13.99
CA VAL A 317 -7.34 -3.51 14.52
C VAL A 317 -8.86 -3.62 14.74
N GLN A 318 -9.50 -2.61 15.35
CA GLN A 318 -10.96 -2.58 15.51
C GLN A 318 -11.69 -2.61 14.16
N TRP A 319 -11.21 -1.89 13.14
CA TRP A 319 -11.76 -1.95 11.79
C TRP A 319 -11.76 -3.36 11.23
N LEU A 320 -10.63 -4.07 11.34
CA LEU A 320 -10.49 -5.44 10.87
C LEU A 320 -11.40 -6.40 11.66
N LEU A 321 -11.43 -6.27 13.00
CA LEU A 321 -12.26 -7.12 13.86
C LEU A 321 -13.76 -6.84 13.72
N ASN A 322 -14.17 -5.60 13.47
CA ASN A 322 -15.56 -5.26 13.19
C ASN A 322 -16.06 -5.92 11.90
N ARG A 323 -15.21 -6.01 10.87
CA ARG A 323 -15.56 -6.77 9.64
C ARG A 323 -15.81 -8.23 9.94
N CYS A 324 -15.03 -8.84 10.84
CA CYS A 324 -15.21 -10.25 11.23
C CYS A 324 -16.55 -10.52 11.94
N ARG A 325 -17.19 -9.51 12.55
CA ARG A 325 -18.51 -9.64 13.18
C ARG A 325 -19.65 -9.81 12.17
N HIS A 326 -19.48 -9.26 10.97
CA HIS A 326 -20.50 -9.32 9.91
C HIS A 326 -20.28 -10.53 9.00
N GLN A 327 -19.02 -10.88 8.74
CA GLN A 327 -18.65 -11.95 7.82
C GLN A 327 -17.27 -12.49 8.21
N PRO A 328 -17.03 -13.83 8.21
CA PRO A 328 -15.71 -14.40 8.44
C PRO A 328 -14.67 -13.82 7.47
N LEU A 329 -13.49 -13.51 7.96
CA LEU A 329 -12.47 -12.79 7.20
C LEU A 329 -11.21 -13.61 7.00
N LEU A 330 -10.75 -13.72 5.77
CA LEU A 330 -9.40 -14.11 5.40
C LEU A 330 -8.57 -12.83 5.16
N LEU A 331 -7.68 -12.51 6.09
CA LEU A 331 -6.74 -11.41 5.93
C LEU A 331 -5.40 -11.95 5.43
N VAL A 332 -5.01 -11.55 4.23
CA VAL A 332 -3.75 -11.95 3.61
C VAL A 332 -2.77 -10.80 3.62
N TRP A 333 -1.55 -11.06 4.10
CA TRP A 333 -0.43 -10.13 3.95
C TRP A 333 0.64 -10.76 3.07
N GLU A 334 0.71 -10.31 1.82
CA GLU A 334 1.68 -10.81 0.86
C GLU A 334 3.02 -10.06 0.95
N ASP A 335 4.10 -10.80 0.72
CA ASP A 335 5.47 -10.30 0.65
C ASP A 335 5.92 -9.56 1.92
N LEU A 336 5.68 -10.18 3.10
CA LEU A 336 5.98 -9.63 4.42
C LEU A 336 7.45 -9.20 4.60
N HIS A 337 8.38 -9.77 3.83
CA HIS A 337 9.79 -9.37 3.82
C HIS A 337 10.04 -7.94 3.32
N TRP A 338 9.02 -7.30 2.75
CA TRP A 338 8.99 -5.88 2.38
C TRP A 338 8.12 -5.03 3.32
N ALA A 339 7.59 -5.59 4.41
CA ALA A 339 6.81 -4.83 5.37
C ALA A 339 7.69 -3.84 6.15
N ASP A 340 7.14 -2.67 6.40
CA ASP A 340 7.73 -1.67 7.29
C ASP A 340 7.56 -2.08 8.77
N ALA A 341 8.36 -1.49 9.66
CA ALA A 341 8.36 -1.85 11.07
C ALA A 341 6.99 -1.58 11.74
N SER A 342 6.33 -0.48 11.39
CA SER A 342 5.00 -0.13 11.92
C SER A 342 3.92 -1.13 11.49
N SER A 343 4.04 -1.69 10.28
CA SER A 343 3.17 -2.79 9.81
C SER A 343 3.42 -4.08 10.59
N LEU A 344 4.67 -4.40 10.93
CA LEU A 344 4.99 -5.57 11.75
C LEU A 344 4.46 -5.42 13.19
N GLU A 345 4.55 -4.22 13.77
CA GLU A 345 3.94 -3.89 15.07
C GLU A 345 2.40 -4.04 15.03
N LEU A 346 1.76 -3.57 13.96
CA LEU A 346 0.32 -3.70 13.76
C LEU A 346 -0.11 -5.18 13.68
N ILE A 347 0.64 -6.00 12.96
CA ILE A 347 0.38 -7.44 12.85
C ILE A 347 0.49 -8.12 14.22
N ASP A 348 1.51 -7.76 15.01
CA ASP A 348 1.69 -8.30 16.37
C ASP A 348 0.49 -7.94 17.26
N HIS A 349 0.09 -6.66 17.24
CA HIS A 349 -1.09 -6.19 17.96
C HIS A 349 -2.39 -6.87 17.51
N LEU A 350 -2.58 -7.08 16.21
CA LEU A 350 -3.73 -7.82 15.68
C LEU A 350 -3.73 -9.28 16.19
N MET A 351 -2.56 -9.93 16.24
CA MET A 351 -2.43 -11.29 16.74
C MET A 351 -2.77 -11.42 18.24
N GLU A 352 -2.56 -10.37 19.03
CA GLU A 352 -2.94 -10.32 20.45
C GLU A 352 -4.47 -10.20 20.62
N GLU A 353 -5.14 -9.41 19.77
CA GLU A 353 -6.55 -9.06 19.92
C GLU A 353 -7.51 -10.00 19.17
N MET A 354 -7.04 -10.79 18.19
CA MET A 354 -7.89 -11.59 17.30
C MET A 354 -8.45 -12.89 17.93
N GLY A 355 -8.13 -13.20 19.20
CA GLY A 355 -8.39 -14.49 19.79
C GLY A 355 -9.81 -15.05 19.60
N ASN A 356 -10.84 -14.22 19.64
CA ASN A 356 -12.26 -14.59 19.50
C ASN A 356 -12.87 -14.27 18.13
N ALA A 357 -12.07 -13.80 17.19
CA ALA A 357 -12.57 -13.36 15.90
C ALA A 357 -12.61 -14.53 14.90
N SER A 358 -13.63 -14.58 14.04
CA SER A 358 -13.65 -15.47 12.88
C SER A 358 -12.69 -14.96 11.79
N LEU A 359 -11.38 -15.02 12.10
CA LEU A 359 -10.28 -14.44 11.32
C LEU A 359 -9.20 -15.48 11.05
N LEU A 360 -8.87 -15.69 9.79
CA LEU A 360 -7.63 -16.35 9.38
C LEU A 360 -6.65 -15.30 8.87
N LEU A 361 -5.54 -15.12 9.58
CA LEU A 361 -4.43 -14.26 9.17
C LEU A 361 -3.38 -15.10 8.43
N LEU A 362 -3.20 -14.85 7.14
CA LEU A 362 -2.25 -15.54 6.27
C LEU A 362 -1.11 -14.61 5.87
N LEU A 363 0.11 -14.94 6.25
CA LEU A 363 1.31 -14.14 6.07
C LEU A 363 2.29 -14.84 5.12
N THR A 364 2.60 -14.27 3.95
CA THR A 364 3.57 -14.87 3.03
C THR A 364 4.91 -14.15 3.06
N TYR A 365 6.02 -14.90 3.04
CA TYR A 365 7.38 -14.32 3.07
C TYR A 365 8.41 -15.23 2.39
N ARG A 366 9.61 -14.67 2.17
CA ARG A 366 10.78 -15.40 1.64
C ARG A 366 11.66 -15.93 2.78
N PRO A 367 12.46 -17.01 2.55
CA PRO A 367 13.29 -17.62 3.60
C PRO A 367 14.28 -16.67 4.29
N GLU A 368 14.72 -15.61 3.62
CA GLU A 368 15.64 -14.61 4.17
C GLU A 368 15.03 -13.74 5.27
N PHE A 369 13.70 -13.70 5.34
CA PHE A 369 12.99 -12.94 6.36
C PHE A 369 12.75 -13.81 7.59
N VAL A 370 13.16 -13.29 8.76
CA VAL A 370 12.90 -13.92 10.05
C VAL A 370 11.74 -13.20 10.74
N PRO A 371 10.57 -13.84 10.88
CA PRO A 371 9.44 -13.24 11.57
C PRO A 371 9.81 -12.87 13.02
N PRO A 372 9.48 -11.66 13.50
CA PRO A 372 9.86 -11.23 14.85
C PRO A 372 9.04 -11.89 15.97
N TRP A 373 7.96 -12.57 15.63
CA TRP A 373 7.00 -13.12 16.59
C TRP A 373 7.42 -14.50 17.10
N ARG A 374 7.20 -14.73 18.40
CA ARG A 374 7.46 -16.03 19.04
C ARG A 374 6.37 -17.05 18.66
N HIS A 375 6.71 -18.33 18.74
CA HIS A 375 5.74 -19.42 18.55
C HIS A 375 4.61 -19.36 19.58
N SER A 376 3.36 -19.56 19.12
CA SER A 376 2.14 -19.64 19.94
C SER A 376 1.26 -20.80 19.44
N ALA A 377 0.35 -21.29 20.24
CA ALA A 377 -0.50 -22.45 19.90
C ALA A 377 -1.41 -22.25 18.67
N ASN A 378 -1.78 -21.01 18.36
CA ASN A 378 -2.60 -20.66 17.20
C ASN A 378 -1.80 -20.15 15.99
N ARG A 379 -0.47 -20.32 15.98
CA ARG A 379 0.44 -19.90 14.91
C ARG A 379 1.09 -21.11 14.25
N TYR A 380 0.84 -21.25 12.95
CA TYR A 380 1.33 -22.37 12.16
C TYR A 380 2.30 -21.87 11.10
N GLN A 381 3.45 -22.54 10.97
CA GLN A 381 4.41 -22.26 9.92
C GLN A 381 4.31 -23.33 8.84
N LEU A 382 4.05 -22.91 7.62
CA LEU A 382 4.00 -23.76 6.44
C LEU A 382 5.18 -23.42 5.52
N VAL A 383 6.08 -24.36 5.33
CA VAL A 383 7.18 -24.21 4.38
C VAL A 383 6.79 -24.90 3.08
N ILE A 384 6.76 -24.12 1.99
CA ILE A 384 6.43 -24.67 0.67
C ILE A 384 7.69 -25.22 0.03
N ASN A 385 7.68 -26.54 -0.19
CA ASN A 385 8.78 -27.26 -0.84
C ASN A 385 8.69 -27.19 -2.37
N ARG A 386 9.75 -27.58 -3.06
CA ARG A 386 9.81 -27.73 -4.52
C ARG A 386 8.92 -28.86 -4.99
N LEU A 387 8.42 -28.79 -6.25
CA LEU A 387 7.62 -29.85 -6.84
C LEU A 387 8.44 -31.12 -7.06
N SER A 388 7.81 -32.27 -6.88
CA SER A 388 8.41 -33.55 -7.25
C SER A 388 8.50 -33.72 -8.78
N PRO A 389 9.35 -34.58 -9.31
CA PRO A 389 9.38 -34.89 -10.76
C PRO A 389 8.02 -35.29 -11.32
N ALA A 390 7.21 -36.03 -10.58
CA ALA A 390 5.86 -36.43 -10.99
C ALA A 390 4.91 -35.23 -11.06
N ASP A 391 5.02 -34.28 -10.11
CA ASP A 391 4.24 -33.05 -10.12
C ASP A 391 4.63 -32.13 -11.27
N ILE A 392 5.94 -32.09 -11.61
CA ILE A 392 6.43 -31.32 -12.76
C ILE A 392 5.83 -31.88 -14.06
N GLU A 393 5.85 -33.24 -14.24
CA GLU A 393 5.21 -33.87 -15.41
C GLU A 393 3.70 -33.54 -15.48
N ALA A 394 3.00 -33.61 -14.35
CA ALA A 394 1.59 -33.29 -14.27
C ALA A 394 1.32 -31.80 -14.61
N LEU A 395 2.20 -30.90 -14.17
CA LEU A 395 2.11 -29.47 -14.49
C LEU A 395 2.32 -29.20 -15.98
N VAL A 396 3.38 -29.80 -16.57
CA VAL A 396 3.65 -29.70 -18.01
C VAL A 396 2.50 -30.26 -18.83
N LEU A 397 1.95 -31.43 -18.46
CA LEU A 397 0.80 -32.03 -19.13
C LEU A 397 -0.42 -31.12 -19.15
N ARG A 398 -0.67 -30.39 -18.08
CA ARG A 398 -1.76 -29.39 -18.02
C ARG A 398 -1.47 -28.17 -18.90
N LEU A 399 -0.24 -27.64 -18.86
CA LEU A 399 0.18 -26.49 -19.67
C LEU A 399 0.12 -26.77 -21.18
N THR A 400 0.31 -28.04 -21.56
CA THR A 400 0.26 -28.50 -22.97
C THR A 400 -1.12 -29.00 -23.42
N GLY A 401 -2.16 -28.79 -22.61
CA GLY A 401 -3.51 -29.27 -22.93
C GLY A 401 -3.62 -30.80 -23.00
N GLY A 402 -2.90 -31.52 -22.15
CA GLY A 402 -2.88 -32.98 -22.06
C GLY A 402 -1.88 -33.69 -22.97
N LYS A 403 -1.01 -32.95 -23.68
CA LYS A 403 -0.01 -33.50 -24.61
C LYS A 403 1.35 -33.67 -23.94
N ARG A 404 1.96 -34.81 -24.15
CA ARG A 404 3.26 -35.16 -23.52
C ARG A 404 4.45 -34.65 -24.29
N PHE A 405 5.47 -34.21 -23.57
CA PHE A 405 6.80 -33.93 -24.14
C PHE A 405 7.62 -35.23 -24.29
N PRO A 406 8.58 -35.26 -25.22
CA PRO A 406 9.54 -36.35 -25.30
C PRO A 406 10.28 -36.57 -23.97
N ALA A 407 10.58 -37.82 -23.61
CA ALA A 407 11.18 -38.16 -22.32
C ALA A 407 12.52 -37.42 -22.06
N GLU A 408 13.32 -37.21 -23.12
CA GLU A 408 14.58 -36.49 -23.04
C GLU A 408 14.40 -35.02 -22.70
N VAL A 409 13.39 -34.37 -23.29
CA VAL A 409 13.00 -32.97 -23.00
C VAL A 409 12.48 -32.84 -21.57
N MET A 410 11.60 -33.77 -21.16
CA MET A 410 11.09 -33.80 -19.78
C MET A 410 12.20 -33.98 -18.75
N HIS A 411 13.14 -34.87 -19.01
CA HIS A 411 14.28 -35.11 -18.10
C HIS A 411 15.15 -33.85 -17.93
N GLN A 412 15.46 -33.16 -19.01
CA GLN A 412 16.20 -31.87 -18.95
C GLN A 412 15.39 -30.79 -18.22
N LEU A 413 14.09 -30.69 -18.51
CA LEU A 413 13.22 -29.71 -17.85
C LEU A 413 13.19 -29.94 -16.33
N VAL A 414 13.02 -31.16 -15.86
CA VAL A 414 13.06 -31.54 -14.44
C VAL A 414 14.39 -31.15 -13.78
N LEU A 415 15.51 -31.49 -14.43
CA LEU A 415 16.85 -31.18 -13.89
C LEU A 415 17.11 -29.67 -13.80
N GLN A 416 16.71 -28.91 -14.79
CA GLN A 416 17.02 -27.48 -14.84
C GLN A 416 16.06 -26.62 -13.98
N THR A 417 14.79 -26.95 -13.95
CA THR A 417 13.80 -26.15 -13.21
C THR A 417 13.84 -26.42 -11.70
N ASP A 418 14.48 -27.51 -11.28
CA ASP A 418 14.67 -27.90 -9.88
C ASP A 418 13.37 -27.80 -9.05
N GLY A 419 12.23 -28.10 -9.69
CA GLY A 419 10.92 -28.13 -9.05
C GLY A 419 10.30 -26.77 -8.72
N VAL A 420 10.80 -25.65 -9.23
CA VAL A 420 10.19 -24.31 -9.05
C VAL A 420 9.06 -24.14 -10.08
N PRO A 421 7.77 -24.09 -9.67
CA PRO A 421 6.62 -24.07 -10.59
C PRO A 421 6.68 -22.98 -11.66
N LEU A 422 6.99 -21.74 -11.26
CA LEU A 422 7.10 -20.61 -12.20
C LEU A 422 8.16 -20.87 -13.26
N TYR A 423 9.27 -21.52 -12.88
CA TYR A 423 10.32 -21.84 -13.84
C TYR A 423 9.90 -22.95 -14.79
N VAL A 424 9.17 -23.97 -14.29
CA VAL A 424 8.56 -25.02 -15.14
C VAL A 424 7.61 -24.38 -16.18
N GLU A 425 6.74 -23.47 -15.73
CA GLU A 425 5.79 -22.76 -16.61
C GLU A 425 6.51 -21.94 -17.70
N GLU A 426 7.51 -21.14 -17.31
CA GLU A 426 8.26 -20.28 -18.22
C GLU A 426 9.08 -21.08 -19.23
N VAL A 427 9.76 -22.14 -18.80
CA VAL A 427 10.51 -23.02 -19.73
C VAL A 427 9.55 -23.77 -20.66
N THR A 428 8.42 -24.26 -20.17
CA THR A 428 7.42 -24.91 -21.01
C THR A 428 6.90 -23.97 -22.10
N LYS A 429 6.57 -22.74 -21.77
CA LYS A 429 6.15 -21.70 -22.73
C LYS A 429 7.26 -21.45 -23.77
N LEU A 430 8.50 -21.28 -23.32
CA LEU A 430 9.66 -21.08 -24.22
C LEU A 430 9.85 -22.23 -25.19
N LEU A 431 9.69 -23.46 -24.72
CA LEU A 431 9.82 -24.66 -25.55
C LEU A 431 8.72 -24.74 -26.63
N LEU A 432 7.47 -24.40 -26.26
CA LEU A 432 6.35 -24.35 -27.19
C LEU A 432 6.54 -23.26 -28.26
N GLU A 433 7.02 -22.09 -27.87
CA GLU A 433 7.31 -20.96 -28.76
C GLU A 433 8.50 -21.21 -29.70
N SER A 434 9.42 -22.12 -29.35
CA SER A 434 10.66 -22.40 -30.12
C SER A 434 10.45 -22.99 -31.49
N ARG A 435 9.21 -23.45 -31.79
CA ARG A 435 8.83 -24.18 -33.03
C ARG A 435 9.65 -25.45 -33.29
N ARG A 436 10.47 -25.89 -32.33
CA ARG A 436 11.24 -27.17 -32.44
C ARG A 436 10.45 -28.36 -31.88
N LEU A 437 9.46 -28.10 -31.08
CA LEU A 437 8.48 -29.10 -30.64
C LEU A 437 7.26 -29.01 -31.56
N VAL A 438 7.09 -30.05 -32.40
CA VAL A 438 5.95 -30.13 -33.31
C VAL A 438 4.87 -30.94 -32.67
N GLU A 439 3.68 -30.36 -32.68
CA GLU A 439 2.47 -30.98 -32.16
C GLU A 439 2.03 -32.16 -33.05
N ARG A 440 1.82 -33.30 -32.42
CA ARG A 440 1.31 -34.52 -33.04
C ARG A 440 0.19 -35.10 -32.14
N ASN A 441 -1.00 -35.19 -32.62
CA ASN A 441 -2.17 -35.74 -31.95
C ASN A 441 -2.17 -35.58 -30.40
N ASP A 442 -1.53 -36.52 -29.67
CA ASP A 442 -1.47 -36.61 -28.20
C ASP A 442 -0.11 -36.28 -27.58
N ARG A 443 0.92 -35.87 -28.38
CA ARG A 443 2.27 -35.62 -27.95
C ARG A 443 2.98 -34.57 -28.79
N TYR A 444 4.08 -34.05 -28.24
CA TYR A 444 5.06 -33.26 -28.99
C TYR A 444 6.23 -34.12 -29.47
N GLU A 445 6.73 -33.86 -30.66
CA GLU A 445 7.93 -34.51 -31.20
C GLU A 445 9.03 -33.47 -31.42
N LEU A 446 10.25 -33.79 -30.99
CA LEU A 446 11.41 -32.92 -31.12
C LEU A 446 11.96 -32.99 -32.56
N GLN A 447 12.08 -31.81 -33.22
CA GLN A 447 12.77 -31.70 -34.50
C GLN A 447 14.23 -31.29 -34.30
N GLY A 448 15.15 -32.23 -34.51
CA GLY A 448 16.59 -32.01 -34.42
C GLY A 448 17.22 -32.45 -33.08
N PRO A 449 18.50 -32.22 -32.89
CA PRO A 449 19.23 -32.66 -31.70
C PRO A 449 18.81 -31.86 -30.46
N LEU A 450 18.77 -32.51 -29.30
CA LEU A 450 18.46 -31.93 -27.96
C LEU A 450 19.42 -30.78 -27.60
N ALA A 451 20.69 -30.85 -27.98
CA ALA A 451 21.69 -29.79 -27.75
C ALA A 451 21.36 -28.43 -28.42
N GLY A 452 20.38 -28.41 -29.32
CA GLY A 452 19.89 -27.19 -29.97
C GLY A 452 18.72 -26.52 -29.20
N LEU A 453 18.20 -27.14 -28.18
CA LEU A 453 17.22 -26.57 -27.25
C LEU A 453 17.99 -25.78 -26.18
N ASN A 454 18.19 -24.49 -26.43
CA ASN A 454 18.77 -23.59 -25.40
C ASN A 454 17.74 -23.37 -24.28
N ILE A 455 17.67 -24.29 -23.31
CA ILE A 455 16.90 -24.07 -22.09
C ILE A 455 17.75 -23.20 -21.17
N PRO A 456 17.27 -22.04 -20.76
CA PRO A 456 18.00 -21.13 -19.89
C PRO A 456 18.40 -21.82 -18.57
N ALA A 457 19.56 -21.49 -18.01
CA ALA A 457 20.05 -22.12 -16.80
C ALA A 457 19.34 -21.71 -15.52
N THR A 458 18.72 -20.54 -15.53
CA THR A 458 17.99 -19.99 -14.35
C THR A 458 16.62 -19.44 -14.76
N LEU A 459 15.70 -19.35 -13.79
CA LEU A 459 14.42 -18.67 -13.98
C LEU A 459 14.61 -17.23 -14.48
N ARG A 460 15.65 -16.56 -13.98
CA ARG A 460 16.01 -15.20 -14.38
C ARG A 460 16.38 -15.12 -15.87
N ASP A 461 17.23 -16.04 -16.33
CA ASP A 461 17.63 -16.12 -17.75
C ASP A 461 16.43 -16.43 -18.65
N SER A 462 15.48 -17.22 -18.16
CA SER A 462 14.22 -17.52 -18.87
C SER A 462 13.37 -16.30 -19.06
N LEU A 463 13.17 -15.51 -18.00
CA LEU A 463 12.42 -14.27 -18.05
C LEU A 463 13.11 -13.21 -18.91
N MET A 464 14.46 -13.14 -18.85
CA MET A 464 15.25 -12.28 -19.75
C MET A 464 15.06 -12.66 -21.20
N ALA A 465 15.19 -13.94 -21.55
CA ALA A 465 15.00 -14.42 -22.92
C ALA A 465 13.61 -14.10 -23.48
N ARG A 466 12.58 -14.10 -22.61
CA ARG A 466 11.22 -13.66 -23.00
C ARG A 466 11.14 -12.16 -23.24
N LEU A 467 11.72 -11.36 -22.36
CA LEU A 467 11.77 -9.90 -22.50
C LEU A 467 12.55 -9.49 -23.77
N ASP A 468 13.66 -10.18 -24.07
CA ASP A 468 14.52 -9.89 -25.23
C ASP A 468 13.84 -10.15 -26.58
N ARG A 469 12.84 -11.02 -26.61
CA ARG A 469 12.04 -11.28 -27.83
C ARG A 469 10.99 -10.22 -28.11
N GLN A 470 10.75 -9.33 -27.18
CA GLN A 470 9.67 -8.35 -27.21
C GLN A 470 10.22 -6.94 -27.44
N SER A 471 10.49 -6.58 -28.66
CA SER A 471 10.81 -5.19 -29.01
C SER A 471 9.59 -4.57 -29.68
N PRO A 472 9.02 -3.43 -29.20
CA PRO A 472 9.48 -2.48 -28.18
C PRO A 472 9.07 -2.81 -26.71
N GLY A 473 8.37 -3.89 -26.45
CA GLY A 473 7.88 -4.27 -25.10
C GLY A 473 8.98 -4.32 -24.04
N ARG A 474 10.20 -4.73 -24.39
CA ARG A 474 11.34 -4.73 -23.47
C ARG A 474 11.65 -3.35 -22.88
N GLU A 475 11.68 -2.31 -23.71
CA GLU A 475 11.98 -0.95 -23.26
C GLU A 475 10.87 -0.41 -22.35
N VAL A 476 9.61 -0.70 -22.69
CA VAL A 476 8.44 -0.36 -21.87
C VAL A 476 8.50 -1.08 -20.52
N ALA A 477 8.85 -2.37 -20.49
CA ALA A 477 9.02 -3.13 -19.25
C ALA A 477 10.14 -2.56 -18.39
N GLN A 478 11.29 -2.19 -18.99
CA GLN A 478 12.43 -1.60 -18.29
C GLN A 478 12.10 -0.25 -17.67
N LEU A 479 11.41 0.62 -18.41
CA LEU A 479 10.95 1.92 -17.90
C LEU A 479 9.91 1.74 -16.80
N GLY A 480 8.90 0.89 -17.01
CA GLY A 480 7.89 0.57 -16.01
C GLY A 480 8.49 -0.03 -14.73
N ALA A 481 9.47 -0.93 -14.88
CA ALA A 481 10.19 -1.54 -13.76
C ALA A 481 10.96 -0.51 -12.93
N THR A 482 11.45 0.56 -13.56
CA THR A 482 12.14 1.67 -12.87
C THR A 482 11.15 2.54 -12.08
N VAL A 483 9.91 2.67 -12.53
CA VAL A 483 8.84 3.35 -11.77
C VAL A 483 8.44 2.51 -10.55
N GLY A 484 8.28 1.18 -10.74
CA GLY A 484 7.90 0.26 -9.67
C GLY A 484 7.17 -0.97 -10.17
N ARG A 485 6.59 -1.75 -9.25
CA ARG A 485 5.78 -2.94 -9.58
C ARG A 485 4.47 -2.57 -10.28
N GLU A 486 3.95 -1.38 -10.00
CA GLU A 486 2.74 -0.82 -10.60
C GLU A 486 3.01 0.60 -11.04
N PHE A 487 2.50 0.99 -12.21
CA PHE A 487 2.65 2.32 -12.76
C PHE A 487 1.40 2.72 -13.56
N THR A 488 1.07 4.02 -13.53
CA THR A 488 -0.10 4.54 -14.25
C THR A 488 0.22 4.77 -15.72
N GLN A 489 -0.79 4.62 -16.60
CA GLN A 489 -0.67 4.91 -18.01
C GLN A 489 -0.20 6.35 -18.23
N GLN A 490 -0.77 7.31 -17.51
CA GLN A 490 -0.38 8.71 -17.60
C GLN A 490 1.11 8.92 -17.29
N LEU A 491 1.64 8.27 -16.26
CA LEU A 491 3.04 8.43 -15.88
C LEU A 491 3.98 7.86 -16.95
N ILE A 492 3.67 6.67 -17.48
CA ILE A 492 4.51 6.04 -18.51
C ILE A 492 4.46 6.83 -19.84
N GLU A 493 3.31 7.41 -20.22
CA GLU A 493 3.17 8.28 -21.39
C GLU A 493 4.02 9.55 -21.29
N ILE A 494 4.08 10.17 -20.11
CA ILE A 494 4.92 11.35 -19.87
C ILE A 494 6.41 11.00 -19.91
N LEU A 495 6.78 9.83 -19.41
CA LEU A 495 8.16 9.37 -19.34
C LEU A 495 8.67 8.82 -20.69
N TRP A 496 7.77 8.41 -21.59
CA TRP A 496 8.10 7.79 -22.85
C TRP A 496 8.49 8.84 -23.91
N THR A 497 9.72 8.83 -24.32
CA THR A 497 10.26 9.77 -25.32
C THR A 497 10.19 9.31 -26.78
N PRO A 498 10.22 7.99 -27.11
CA PRO A 498 10.00 7.50 -28.47
C PRO A 498 8.57 7.77 -28.98
N ALA A 499 8.31 7.43 -30.27
CA ALA A 499 6.99 7.64 -30.86
C ALA A 499 5.87 6.92 -30.06
N THR A 500 4.74 7.60 -29.86
CA THR A 500 3.60 7.11 -29.05
C THR A 500 3.06 5.75 -29.50
N GLY A 501 3.06 5.45 -30.81
CA GLY A 501 2.63 4.15 -31.31
C GLY A 501 3.48 2.97 -30.85
N LEU A 502 4.77 3.18 -30.59
CA LEU A 502 5.65 2.13 -30.03
C LEU A 502 5.35 1.83 -28.56
N LEU A 503 4.86 2.79 -27.78
CA LEU A 503 4.44 2.57 -26.41
C LEU A 503 3.22 1.64 -26.34
N GLU A 504 2.19 1.93 -27.13
CA GLU A 504 0.98 1.13 -27.18
C GLU A 504 1.27 -0.29 -27.66
N GLU A 505 2.08 -0.43 -28.73
CA GLU A 505 2.54 -1.72 -29.23
C GLU A 505 3.31 -2.51 -28.15
N GLY A 506 4.25 -1.85 -27.45
CA GLY A 506 5.04 -2.47 -26.39
C GLY A 506 4.19 -2.88 -25.18
N LEU A 507 3.23 -2.05 -24.75
CA LEU A 507 2.28 -2.41 -23.69
C LEU A 507 1.42 -3.60 -24.10
N GLN A 508 0.92 -3.63 -25.36
CA GLN A 508 0.10 -4.74 -25.84
C GLN A 508 0.92 -6.05 -25.90
N GLN A 509 2.15 -6.02 -26.38
CA GLN A 509 3.06 -7.17 -26.38
C GLN A 509 3.27 -7.75 -24.99
N LEU A 510 3.47 -6.87 -23.99
CA LEU A 510 3.66 -7.29 -22.61
C LEU A 510 2.38 -7.85 -21.95
N LEU A 511 1.21 -7.36 -22.34
CA LEU A 511 -0.09 -7.90 -21.96
C LEU A 511 -0.34 -9.28 -22.59
N ASP A 512 -0.11 -9.41 -23.89
CA ASP A 512 -0.33 -10.67 -24.64
C ASP A 512 0.65 -11.77 -24.19
N SER A 513 1.87 -11.37 -23.78
CA SER A 513 2.84 -12.28 -23.17
C SER A 513 2.62 -12.56 -21.69
N GLU A 514 1.56 -12.01 -21.10
CA GLU A 514 1.24 -12.15 -19.67
C GLU A 514 2.35 -11.71 -18.70
N LEU A 515 3.21 -10.78 -19.10
CA LEU A 515 4.23 -10.19 -18.24
C LEU A 515 3.69 -9.00 -17.45
N LEU A 516 2.73 -8.26 -18.04
CA LEU A 516 1.97 -7.20 -17.41
C LEU A 516 0.49 -7.56 -17.30
N MET A 517 -0.18 -6.93 -16.33
CA MET A 517 -1.63 -6.91 -16.20
C MET A 517 -2.09 -5.45 -16.25
N ARG A 518 -3.17 -5.19 -16.98
CA ARG A 518 -3.80 -3.86 -17.06
C ARG A 518 -4.84 -3.75 -15.97
N ARG A 519 -4.84 -2.63 -15.26
CA ARG A 519 -5.83 -2.25 -14.25
C ARG A 519 -6.52 -0.97 -14.69
N GLN A 520 -7.80 -0.84 -14.41
CA GLN A 520 -8.55 0.38 -14.67
C GLN A 520 -9.40 0.71 -13.43
N SER A 521 -9.09 1.81 -12.77
CA SER A 521 -9.87 2.34 -11.64
C SER A 521 -10.52 3.66 -12.08
N GLY A 522 -11.83 3.64 -12.31
CA GLY A 522 -12.53 4.80 -12.86
C GLY A 522 -11.99 5.24 -14.22
N LYS A 523 -11.39 6.45 -14.27
CA LYS A 523 -10.74 7.00 -15.47
C LYS A 523 -9.23 6.73 -15.52
N GLU A 524 -8.65 6.20 -14.46
CA GLU A 524 -7.21 5.95 -14.36
C GLU A 524 -6.90 4.52 -14.80
N VAL A 525 -5.96 4.38 -15.72
CA VAL A 525 -5.43 3.10 -16.17
C VAL A 525 -4.03 2.92 -15.56
N SER A 526 -3.78 1.78 -14.94
CA SER A 526 -2.45 1.38 -14.46
C SER A 526 -2.07 0.02 -15.00
N TYR A 527 -0.77 -0.25 -14.97
CA TYR A 527 -0.18 -1.52 -15.35
C TYR A 527 0.60 -2.08 -14.17
N MET A 528 0.53 -3.38 -13.98
CA MET A 528 1.24 -4.07 -12.89
C MET A 528 1.97 -5.29 -13.44
N PHE A 529 3.21 -5.49 -13.02
CA PHE A 529 3.94 -6.72 -13.31
C PHE A 529 3.26 -7.92 -12.65
N LYS A 530 2.94 -8.95 -13.44
CA LYS A 530 2.25 -10.16 -12.99
C LYS A 530 3.02 -10.84 -11.83
N HIS A 531 4.33 -10.89 -11.94
CA HIS A 531 5.23 -11.40 -10.90
C HIS A 531 6.27 -10.33 -10.52
N ALA A 532 6.56 -10.18 -9.23
CA ALA A 532 7.58 -9.25 -8.75
C ALA A 532 8.96 -9.55 -9.36
N LEU A 533 9.24 -10.84 -9.61
CA LEU A 533 10.49 -11.27 -10.25
C LEU A 533 10.64 -10.72 -11.68
N VAL A 534 9.56 -10.58 -12.44
CA VAL A 534 9.61 -9.97 -13.80
C VAL A 534 10.05 -8.52 -13.71
N GLN A 535 9.52 -7.76 -12.74
CA GLN A 535 9.93 -6.38 -12.49
C GLN A 535 11.40 -6.31 -12.06
N GLU A 536 11.85 -7.18 -11.15
CA GLU A 536 13.25 -7.25 -10.71
C GLU A 536 14.18 -7.52 -11.91
N VAL A 537 13.85 -8.52 -12.74
CA VAL A 537 14.64 -8.90 -13.94
C VAL A 537 14.67 -7.77 -14.96
N ALA A 538 13.54 -7.13 -15.26
CA ALA A 538 13.47 -6.02 -16.20
C ALA A 538 14.33 -4.83 -15.71
N TYR A 539 14.25 -4.49 -14.43
CA TYR A 539 15.05 -3.41 -13.81
C TYR A 539 16.55 -3.71 -13.83
N GLU A 540 16.96 -4.94 -13.48
CA GLU A 540 18.35 -5.32 -13.43
C GLU A 540 18.98 -5.50 -14.82
N SER A 541 18.15 -5.73 -15.86
CA SER A 541 18.61 -5.79 -17.25
C SER A 541 19.03 -4.44 -17.83
N LEU A 542 18.69 -3.34 -17.16
CA LEU A 542 19.09 -2.01 -17.55
C LEU A 542 20.58 -1.79 -17.40
N LEU A 543 21.21 -1.24 -18.43
CA LEU A 543 22.56 -0.70 -18.31
C LEU A 543 22.57 0.42 -17.26
N ARG A 544 23.66 0.53 -16.49
CA ARG A 544 23.78 1.51 -15.40
C ARG A 544 23.41 2.92 -15.86
N ARG A 545 23.92 3.37 -17.01
CA ARG A 545 23.65 4.70 -17.57
C ARG A 545 22.16 4.91 -17.87
N THR A 546 21.51 3.95 -18.54
CA THR A 546 20.09 4.04 -18.88
C THR A 546 19.22 4.05 -17.61
N ARG A 547 19.63 3.28 -16.59
CA ARG A 547 18.97 3.27 -15.29
C ARG A 547 19.03 4.64 -14.61
N GLU A 548 20.23 5.26 -14.60
CA GLU A 548 20.45 6.60 -14.07
C GLU A 548 19.61 7.65 -14.83
N GLU A 549 19.54 7.56 -16.17
CA GLU A 549 18.74 8.44 -17.02
C GLU A 549 17.22 8.30 -16.74
N TYR A 550 16.70 7.08 -16.60
CA TYR A 550 15.29 6.85 -16.28
C TYR A 550 14.92 7.39 -14.89
N HIS A 551 15.72 7.12 -13.89
CA HIS A 551 15.49 7.69 -12.57
C HIS A 551 15.51 9.22 -12.57
N ALA A 552 16.45 9.85 -13.29
CA ALA A 552 16.52 11.31 -13.43
C ALA A 552 15.26 11.88 -14.11
N CYS A 553 14.76 11.22 -15.15
CA CYS A 553 13.53 11.61 -15.83
C CYS A 553 12.32 11.52 -14.87
N ILE A 554 12.20 10.42 -14.11
CA ILE A 554 11.14 10.24 -13.10
C ILE A 554 11.17 11.37 -12.06
N VAL A 555 12.35 11.72 -11.55
CA VAL A 555 12.52 12.84 -10.61
C VAL A 555 11.99 14.15 -11.18
N GLN A 556 12.32 14.46 -12.44
CA GLN A 556 11.85 15.68 -13.10
C GLN A 556 10.32 15.69 -13.23
N VAL A 557 9.74 14.58 -13.67
CA VAL A 557 8.29 14.45 -13.83
C VAL A 557 7.59 14.55 -12.45
N MET A 558 8.11 13.91 -11.42
CA MET A 558 7.56 14.01 -10.06
C MET A 558 7.55 15.45 -9.54
N LYS A 559 8.64 16.20 -9.74
CA LYS A 559 8.75 17.59 -9.28
C LYS A 559 7.86 18.54 -10.06
N GLN A 560 7.73 18.35 -11.37
CA GLN A 560 7.01 19.28 -12.25
C GLN A 560 5.51 18.99 -12.31
N GLN A 561 5.13 17.72 -12.41
CA GLN A 561 3.75 17.30 -12.64
C GLN A 561 3.02 16.86 -11.35
N PHE A 562 3.78 16.39 -10.36
CA PHE A 562 3.23 15.85 -9.11
C PHE A 562 3.90 16.43 -7.84
N PRO A 563 4.00 17.78 -7.71
CA PRO A 563 4.71 18.40 -6.59
C PRO A 563 4.12 18.02 -5.22
N GLY A 564 2.80 17.85 -5.14
CA GLY A 564 2.14 17.40 -3.92
C GLY A 564 2.49 15.96 -3.52
N LEU A 565 2.80 15.07 -4.49
CA LEU A 565 3.27 13.72 -4.22
C LEU A 565 4.72 13.76 -3.73
N ALA A 566 5.57 14.54 -4.38
CA ALA A 566 6.97 14.71 -3.99
C ALA A 566 7.12 15.23 -2.55
N GLN A 567 6.23 16.12 -2.11
CA GLN A 567 6.21 16.60 -0.71
C GLN A 567 5.67 15.57 0.28
N ARG A 568 4.68 14.78 -0.12
CA ARG A 568 4.04 13.78 0.75
C ARG A 568 4.81 12.47 0.85
N GLN A 569 5.63 12.15 -0.14
CA GLN A 569 6.42 10.91 -0.20
C GLN A 569 7.88 11.25 -0.54
N PRO A 570 8.60 11.97 0.35
CA PRO A 570 9.99 12.34 0.11
C PRO A 570 10.90 11.12 -0.03
N GLU A 571 10.56 9.98 0.57
CA GLU A 571 11.28 8.71 0.44
C GLU A 571 11.29 8.17 -1.00
N VAL A 572 10.18 8.32 -1.75
CA VAL A 572 10.13 7.90 -3.16
C VAL A 572 11.00 8.80 -4.01
N LEU A 573 10.92 10.11 -3.80
CA LEU A 573 11.79 11.07 -4.47
C LEU A 573 13.27 10.83 -4.17
N ALA A 574 13.61 10.56 -2.90
CA ALA A 574 14.96 10.22 -2.45
C ALA A 574 15.48 8.94 -3.12
N HIS A 575 14.63 7.91 -3.25
CA HIS A 575 14.96 6.67 -3.95
C HIS A 575 15.34 6.95 -5.40
N HIS A 576 14.54 7.72 -6.13
CA HIS A 576 14.83 8.02 -7.54
C HIS A 576 16.05 8.94 -7.70
N HIS A 577 16.28 9.92 -6.83
CA HIS A 577 17.53 10.69 -6.82
C HIS A 577 18.76 9.79 -6.59
N THR A 578 18.63 8.83 -5.66
CA THR A 578 19.71 7.84 -5.41
C THR A 578 19.98 6.99 -6.65
N GLY A 579 18.92 6.48 -7.30
CA GLY A 579 19.02 5.70 -8.53
C GLY A 579 19.57 6.47 -9.73
N ALA A 580 19.35 7.80 -9.75
CA ALA A 580 19.90 8.72 -10.76
C ALA A 580 21.36 9.12 -10.49
N GLY A 581 21.99 8.65 -9.40
CA GLY A 581 23.32 9.09 -9.00
C GLY A 581 23.40 10.54 -8.48
N GLN A 582 22.27 11.19 -8.24
CA GLN A 582 22.17 12.58 -7.78
C GLN A 582 22.25 12.62 -6.25
N LEU A 583 23.41 12.25 -5.68
CA LEU A 583 23.58 12.03 -4.25
C LEU A 583 23.33 13.28 -3.41
N GLU A 584 23.81 14.45 -3.87
CA GLU A 584 23.62 15.73 -3.18
C GLU A 584 22.14 16.10 -3.02
N GLN A 585 21.29 15.73 -3.99
CA GLN A 585 19.85 15.97 -3.96
C GLN A 585 19.10 14.84 -3.22
N ALA A 586 19.63 13.61 -3.20
CA ALA A 586 19.04 12.48 -2.49
C ALA A 586 19.08 12.66 -0.97
N ILE A 587 20.20 13.14 -0.43
CA ILE A 587 20.42 13.26 1.01
C ILE A 587 19.38 14.17 1.70
N PRO A 588 19.09 15.40 1.22
CA PRO A 588 18.01 16.22 1.80
C PRO A 588 16.63 15.55 1.73
N CYS A 589 16.37 14.79 0.66
CA CYS A 589 15.09 14.07 0.54
C CYS A 589 15.00 12.92 1.57
N TRP A 590 16.09 12.17 1.79
CA TRP A 590 16.14 11.14 2.84
C TRP A 590 16.03 11.75 4.25
N LEU A 591 16.62 12.92 4.48
CA LEU A 591 16.47 13.65 5.74
C LEU A 591 15.01 14.09 5.95
N ALA A 592 14.35 14.64 4.92
CA ALA A 592 12.93 15.00 4.99
C ALA A 592 12.03 13.78 5.24
N ALA A 593 12.36 12.61 4.65
CA ALA A 593 11.68 11.36 4.93
C ALA A 593 11.84 10.92 6.40
N ALA A 594 13.06 11.05 6.95
CA ALA A 594 13.34 10.75 8.35
C ALA A 594 12.58 11.68 9.28
N GLU A 595 12.57 12.99 9.02
CA GLU A 595 11.85 13.99 9.82
C GLU A 595 10.35 13.71 9.83
N ARG A 596 9.78 13.40 8.68
CA ARG A 596 8.37 13.01 8.59
C ARG A 596 8.07 11.72 9.37
N ALA A 597 8.94 10.72 9.30
CA ALA A 597 8.81 9.49 10.08
C ALA A 597 8.87 9.76 11.59
N ILE A 598 9.76 10.68 12.04
CA ILE A 598 9.81 11.14 13.43
C ILE A 598 8.50 11.84 13.83
N GLU A 599 7.98 12.74 13.00
CA GLU A 599 6.71 13.45 13.24
C GLU A 599 5.52 12.49 13.39
N THR A 600 5.55 11.35 12.71
CA THR A 600 4.52 10.30 12.83
C THR A 600 4.88 9.19 13.83
N SER A 601 5.91 9.41 14.64
CA SER A 601 6.42 8.43 15.62
C SER A 601 6.82 7.07 15.02
N ALA A 602 7.16 7.04 13.74
CA ALA A 602 7.68 5.87 13.02
C ALA A 602 9.22 5.83 13.12
N HIS A 603 9.73 5.69 14.34
CA HIS A 603 11.17 5.85 14.63
C HIS A 603 12.05 4.77 14.00
N ALA A 604 11.56 3.56 13.79
CA ALA A 604 12.31 2.50 13.13
C ALA A 604 12.53 2.81 11.64
N GLU A 605 11.51 3.32 10.97
CA GLU A 605 11.59 3.80 9.60
C GLU A 605 12.52 5.02 9.48
N ALA A 606 12.42 5.95 10.43
CA ALA A 606 13.32 7.13 10.49
C ALA A 606 14.79 6.70 10.55
N ILE A 607 15.13 5.71 11.38
CA ILE A 607 16.49 5.14 11.45
C ILE A 607 16.91 4.56 10.09
N GLY A 608 16.02 3.87 9.40
CA GLY A 608 16.27 3.34 8.06
C GLY A 608 16.62 4.44 7.05
N HIS A 609 15.86 5.54 7.05
CA HIS A 609 16.10 6.70 6.17
C HIS A 609 17.40 7.42 6.52
N VAL A 610 17.68 7.66 7.81
CA VAL A 610 18.93 8.29 8.26
C VAL A 610 20.13 7.45 7.87
N ASN A 611 20.10 6.14 8.10
CA ASN A 611 21.20 5.24 7.74
C ASN A 611 21.46 5.27 6.23
N LYS A 612 20.39 5.29 5.42
CA LYS A 612 20.53 5.41 3.96
C LYS A 612 21.18 6.71 3.54
N ALA A 613 20.77 7.83 4.15
CA ALA A 613 21.41 9.14 3.92
C ALA A 613 22.89 9.14 4.33
N LEU A 614 23.24 8.54 5.47
CA LEU A 614 24.62 8.43 5.94
C LEU A 614 25.50 7.58 5.01
N GLU A 615 24.98 6.46 4.47
CA GLU A 615 25.67 5.65 3.46
C GLU A 615 25.98 6.45 2.19
N LEU A 616 25.03 7.25 1.71
CA LEU A 616 25.24 8.09 0.52
C LEU A 616 26.22 9.23 0.80
N LEU A 617 26.16 9.80 1.99
CA LEU A 617 27.04 10.89 2.41
C LEU A 617 28.53 10.48 2.40
N GLN A 618 28.82 9.20 2.70
CA GLN A 618 30.19 8.66 2.65
C GLN A 618 30.78 8.65 1.23
N GLN A 619 29.95 8.68 0.20
CA GLN A 619 30.37 8.67 -1.21
C GLN A 619 30.68 10.07 -1.75
N LEU A 620 30.29 11.14 -0.99
CA LEU A 620 30.59 12.51 -1.38
C LEU A 620 31.96 12.96 -0.91
N PRO A 621 32.60 13.89 -1.64
CA PRO A 621 33.88 14.47 -1.23
C PRO A 621 33.72 15.25 0.09
N ASP A 622 34.80 15.41 0.79
CA ASP A 622 34.84 16.20 2.04
C ASP A 622 34.50 17.67 1.76
N SER A 623 33.47 18.17 2.43
CA SER A 623 33.01 19.53 2.35
C SER A 623 32.34 19.98 3.67
N THR A 624 32.23 21.24 3.92
CA THR A 624 31.55 21.79 5.11
C THR A 624 30.07 21.35 5.11
N ASP A 625 29.41 21.38 3.95
CA ASP A 625 28.00 20.98 3.81
C ASP A 625 27.79 19.50 4.09
N ARG A 626 28.75 18.65 3.67
CA ARG A 626 28.72 17.21 4.00
C ARG A 626 28.80 17.02 5.52
N VAL A 627 29.73 17.69 6.20
CA VAL A 627 29.89 17.56 7.65
C VAL A 627 28.63 18.07 8.37
N ARG A 628 28.07 19.21 7.97
CA ARG A 628 26.81 19.74 8.53
C ARG A 628 25.63 18.77 8.35
N SER A 629 25.51 18.16 7.18
CA SER A 629 24.51 17.13 6.90
C SER A 629 24.71 15.91 7.80
N GLN A 630 25.95 15.47 8.00
CA GLN A 630 26.28 14.34 8.88
C GLN A 630 25.92 14.64 10.34
N ILE A 631 26.18 15.86 10.83
CA ILE A 631 25.78 16.29 12.18
C ILE A 631 24.25 16.19 12.32
N THR A 632 23.53 16.78 11.38
CA THR A 632 22.05 16.79 11.40
C THR A 632 21.49 15.37 11.40
N LEU A 633 22.01 14.49 10.55
CA LEU A 633 21.59 13.08 10.46
C LEU A 633 21.88 12.34 11.78
N ASN A 634 23.05 12.55 12.41
CA ASN A 634 23.37 11.93 13.70
C ASN A 634 22.46 12.41 14.83
N ILE A 635 22.06 13.70 14.83
CA ILE A 635 21.08 14.21 15.79
C ILE A 635 19.72 13.52 15.59
N ARG A 636 19.23 13.40 14.34
CA ARG A 636 17.95 12.70 14.03
C ARG A 636 18.03 11.20 14.39
N LEU A 637 19.19 10.58 14.18
CA LEU A 637 19.45 9.21 14.60
C LEU A 637 19.34 9.08 16.12
N GLY A 638 19.98 9.97 16.87
CA GLY A 638 19.93 10.02 18.34
C GLY A 638 18.51 10.17 18.87
N VAL A 639 17.69 11.06 18.28
CA VAL A 639 16.26 11.23 18.62
C VAL A 639 15.49 9.93 18.40
N SER A 640 15.63 9.30 17.24
CA SER A 640 14.89 8.08 16.89
C SER A 640 15.33 6.87 17.72
N LEU A 641 16.63 6.72 17.99
CA LEU A 641 17.17 5.68 18.87
C LEU A 641 16.70 5.86 20.31
N THR A 642 16.63 7.10 20.80
CA THR A 642 16.11 7.42 22.14
C THR A 642 14.66 6.96 22.28
N ALA A 643 13.82 7.25 21.30
CA ALA A 643 12.41 6.87 21.33
C ALA A 643 12.19 5.35 21.25
N LEU A 644 13.04 4.64 20.48
CA LEU A 644 12.88 3.21 20.24
C LEU A 644 13.54 2.33 21.31
N ARG A 645 14.74 2.73 21.80
CA ARG A 645 15.58 1.92 22.71
C ARG A 645 15.74 2.49 24.09
N GLY A 646 15.17 3.67 24.32
CA GLY A 646 15.31 4.39 25.56
C GLY A 646 16.59 5.23 25.66
N TYR A 647 16.59 6.18 26.59
CA TYR A 647 17.64 7.19 26.77
C TYR A 647 19.02 6.60 27.08
N GLY A 648 19.11 5.45 27.76
CA GLY A 648 20.36 4.87 28.23
C GLY A 648 21.06 3.93 27.26
N ALA A 649 20.57 3.77 26.05
CA ALA A 649 21.15 2.87 25.06
C ALA A 649 22.50 3.41 24.51
N ALA A 650 23.50 2.54 24.38
CA ALA A 650 24.85 2.92 23.93
C ALA A 650 24.89 3.55 22.53
N GLU A 651 23.93 3.16 21.67
CA GLU A 651 23.79 3.72 20.32
C GLU A 651 23.36 5.19 20.35
N VAL A 652 22.58 5.61 21.37
CA VAL A 652 22.19 7.01 21.58
C VAL A 652 23.40 7.85 21.89
N GLU A 653 24.26 7.37 22.81
CA GLU A 653 25.54 8.05 23.14
C GLU A 653 26.39 8.25 21.90
N ARG A 654 26.61 7.15 21.13
CA ARG A 654 27.45 7.20 19.92
C ARG A 654 26.95 8.21 18.89
N ALA A 655 25.63 8.26 18.66
CA ALA A 655 25.06 9.19 17.69
C ALA A 655 25.28 10.66 18.10
N TYR A 656 24.98 11.01 19.35
CA TYR A 656 25.14 12.38 19.84
C TYR A 656 26.61 12.76 20.07
N ALA A 657 27.48 11.83 20.52
CA ALA A 657 28.90 12.06 20.65
C ALA A 657 29.58 12.36 19.30
N SER A 658 29.23 11.55 18.27
CA SER A 658 29.70 11.82 16.91
C SER A 658 29.22 13.19 16.39
N ALA A 659 27.95 13.53 16.65
CA ALA A 659 27.42 14.85 16.27
C ALA A 659 28.20 15.97 16.97
N ARG A 660 28.47 15.86 18.28
CA ARG A 660 29.23 16.84 19.05
C ARG A 660 30.67 17.02 18.52
N GLU A 661 31.35 15.89 18.26
CA GLU A 661 32.73 15.93 17.73
C GLU A 661 32.79 16.63 16.37
N LEU A 662 31.87 16.30 15.48
CA LEU A 662 31.79 16.95 14.18
C LEU A 662 31.42 18.45 14.28
N CYS A 663 30.59 18.85 15.26
CA CYS A 663 30.30 20.26 15.51
C CYS A 663 31.53 21.06 15.88
N TYR A 664 32.43 20.46 16.68
CA TYR A 664 33.72 21.13 17.00
C TYR A 664 34.63 21.27 15.78
N LEU A 665 34.70 20.17 14.96
CA LEU A 665 35.55 20.18 13.75
C LEU A 665 35.04 21.15 12.67
N ALA A 666 33.75 21.32 12.54
CA ALA A 666 33.15 22.20 11.53
C ALA A 666 32.73 23.57 12.04
N GLU A 667 33.04 23.91 13.28
CA GLU A 667 32.61 25.14 13.95
C GLU A 667 31.10 25.42 13.86
N ALA A 668 30.29 24.35 13.81
CA ALA A 668 28.84 24.38 13.62
C ALA A 668 28.12 24.66 14.96
N GLN A 669 28.21 25.89 15.46
CA GLN A 669 27.69 26.28 16.76
C GLN A 669 26.16 26.13 16.88
N ASP A 670 25.42 26.34 15.80
CA ASP A 670 23.97 26.19 15.72
C ASP A 670 23.49 24.75 15.92
N LEU A 671 24.30 23.75 15.57
CA LEU A 671 24.01 22.32 15.75
C LEU A 671 24.61 21.73 17.04
N MET A 672 25.42 22.50 17.75
CA MET A 672 26.07 22.07 18.99
C MET A 672 25.05 21.85 20.12
N LEU A 673 24.09 22.77 20.29
CA LEU A 673 23.10 22.71 21.36
C LEU A 673 22.27 21.43 21.37
N PRO A 674 21.62 20.96 20.24
CA PRO A 674 20.92 19.70 20.25
C PRO A 674 21.84 18.49 20.49
N SER A 675 23.07 18.53 20.04
CA SER A 675 24.05 17.46 20.26
C SER A 675 24.44 17.32 21.73
N LEU A 676 24.75 18.45 22.41
CA LEU A 676 25.05 18.48 23.83
C LEU A 676 23.84 18.10 24.68
N TYR A 677 22.64 18.55 24.30
CA TYR A 677 21.43 18.28 25.05
C TYR A 677 21.10 16.77 25.03
N GLY A 678 21.25 16.09 23.86
CA GLY A 678 21.09 14.67 23.73
C GLY A 678 22.06 13.88 24.62
N LEU A 679 23.34 14.27 24.64
CA LEU A 679 24.36 13.68 25.53
C LEU A 679 24.09 13.94 27.01
N TRP A 680 23.71 15.15 27.37
CA TRP A 680 23.31 15.49 28.72
C TRP A 680 22.19 14.60 29.22
N ARG A 681 21.13 14.42 28.38
CA ARG A 681 19.99 13.59 28.70
C ARG A 681 20.39 12.12 28.88
N PHE A 682 21.25 11.62 28.00
CA PHE A 682 21.79 10.27 28.09
C PHE A 682 22.51 10.04 29.44
N TYR A 683 23.44 10.90 29.82
CA TYR A 683 24.21 10.75 31.09
C TYR A 683 23.33 10.96 32.32
N LEU A 684 22.36 11.89 32.27
CA LEU A 684 21.42 12.09 33.34
C LEU A 684 20.62 10.81 33.66
N MET A 685 20.10 10.16 32.59
CA MET A 685 19.31 8.91 32.72
C MET A 685 20.16 7.71 33.12
N ARG A 686 21.44 7.71 32.89
CA ARG A 686 22.37 6.70 33.35
C ARG A 686 22.93 6.96 34.76
N ALA A 687 22.45 7.98 35.45
CA ALA A 687 22.95 8.43 36.75
C ALA A 687 24.44 8.83 36.77
N GLU A 688 24.99 9.18 35.60
CA GLU A 688 26.35 9.71 35.47
C GLU A 688 26.34 11.26 35.70
N TYR A 689 25.89 11.68 36.89
CA TYR A 689 25.51 13.06 37.19
C TYR A 689 26.66 14.05 37.03
N THR A 690 27.92 13.66 37.33
CA THR A 690 29.10 14.53 37.13
C THR A 690 29.27 14.90 35.64
N LYS A 691 29.11 13.93 34.72
CA LYS A 691 29.17 14.23 33.28
C LYS A 691 27.98 15.06 32.83
N ALA A 692 26.77 14.72 33.31
CA ALA A 692 25.58 15.50 33.04
C ALA A 692 25.71 16.95 33.51
N HIS A 693 26.26 17.17 34.69
CA HIS A 693 26.52 18.51 35.22
C HIS A 693 27.54 19.31 34.37
N SER A 694 28.63 18.66 33.95
CA SER A 694 29.60 19.30 33.03
C SER A 694 28.97 19.71 31.71
N LEU A 695 28.18 18.85 31.11
CA LEU A 695 27.42 19.16 29.89
C LEU A 695 26.35 20.23 30.11
N GLY A 696 25.69 20.25 31.29
CA GLY A 696 24.74 21.30 31.68
C GLY A 696 25.39 22.69 31.75
N ASN A 697 26.61 22.80 32.26
CA ASN A 697 27.39 24.04 32.24
C ASN A 697 27.73 24.45 30.79
N GLU A 698 28.23 23.50 29.96
CA GLU A 698 28.57 23.79 28.56
C GLU A 698 27.33 24.24 27.76
N LEU A 699 26.17 23.62 28.01
CA LEU A 699 24.88 24.02 27.43
C LEU A 699 24.49 25.45 27.84
N LEU A 700 24.64 25.79 29.10
CA LEU A 700 24.31 27.12 29.61
C LEU A 700 25.25 28.20 29.05
N GLU A 701 26.56 27.93 29.01
CA GLU A 701 27.54 28.82 28.37
C GLU A 701 27.24 29.07 26.90
N LEU A 702 26.89 27.99 26.16
CA LEU A 702 26.49 28.09 24.76
C LEU A 702 25.20 28.89 24.60
N ALA A 703 24.20 28.64 25.45
CA ALA A 703 22.93 29.35 25.45
C ALA A 703 23.07 30.85 25.71
N GLN A 704 23.99 31.22 26.59
CA GLN A 704 24.32 32.63 26.89
C GLN A 704 24.93 33.37 25.67
N ARG A 705 25.69 32.66 24.83
CA ARG A 705 26.25 33.25 23.58
C ARG A 705 25.16 33.51 22.53
N PHE A 706 24.11 32.67 22.47
CA PHE A 706 23.00 32.88 21.54
C PHE A 706 21.97 33.91 22.03
N ASP A 707 21.96 34.21 23.32
CA ASP A 707 21.12 35.20 24.01
C ASP A 707 19.64 35.11 23.68
N THR A 708 19.13 33.87 23.48
CA THR A 708 17.70 33.61 23.30
C THR A 708 17.12 33.02 24.58
N GLN A 709 15.96 33.53 25.00
CA GLN A 709 15.26 33.06 26.22
C GLN A 709 15.01 31.57 26.22
N GLU A 710 14.75 31.03 25.03
CA GLU A 710 14.45 29.61 24.83
C GLU A 710 15.69 28.73 25.14
N PHE A 711 16.86 29.10 24.59
CA PHE A 711 18.11 28.35 24.83
C PHE A 711 18.57 28.49 26.28
N LEU A 712 18.38 29.65 26.88
CA LEU A 712 18.67 29.86 28.28
C LEU A 712 17.80 28.97 29.19
N ALA A 713 16.51 28.84 28.88
CA ALA A 713 15.62 27.95 29.61
C ALA A 713 16.08 26.49 29.55
N VAL A 714 16.51 26.02 28.36
CA VAL A 714 17.05 24.66 28.15
C VAL A 714 18.34 24.45 28.95
N GLY A 715 19.29 25.42 28.93
CA GLY A 715 20.56 25.36 29.67
C GLY A 715 20.33 25.36 31.17
N HIS A 716 19.51 26.28 31.70
CA HIS A 716 19.17 26.34 33.12
C HIS A 716 18.46 25.07 33.60
N ARG A 717 17.53 24.50 32.79
CA ARG A 717 16.87 23.24 33.10
C ARG A 717 17.88 22.09 33.18
N ALA A 718 18.78 21.99 32.19
CA ALA A 718 19.76 20.92 32.13
C ALA A 718 20.67 20.94 33.36
N LEU A 719 21.18 22.12 33.69
CA LEU A 719 22.03 22.29 34.86
C LEU A 719 21.25 22.03 36.17
N GLY A 720 20.06 22.60 36.28
CA GLY A 720 19.22 22.45 37.47
C GLY A 720 18.81 21.03 37.75
N SER A 721 18.47 20.24 36.70
CA SER A 721 18.14 18.80 36.87
C SER A 721 19.39 18.02 37.32
N SER A 722 20.55 18.29 36.77
CA SER A 722 21.81 17.65 37.21
C SER A 722 22.14 17.94 38.66
N LEU A 723 22.04 19.21 39.08
CA LEU A 723 22.24 19.63 40.47
C LEU A 723 21.25 19.00 41.43
N PHE A 724 19.98 18.83 41.01
CA PHE A 724 18.98 18.15 41.82
C PHE A 724 19.39 16.72 42.15
N TYR A 725 19.81 15.93 41.17
CA TYR A 725 20.27 14.56 41.40
C TYR A 725 21.59 14.46 42.14
N MET A 726 22.40 15.51 42.12
CA MET A 726 23.63 15.60 42.94
C MET A 726 23.34 15.99 44.41
N GLY A 727 22.11 16.33 44.76
CA GLY A 727 21.72 16.75 46.09
C GLY A 727 21.92 18.23 46.37
N GLU A 728 22.39 19.03 45.42
CA GLU A 728 22.63 20.47 45.51
C GLU A 728 21.30 21.25 45.37
N LEU A 729 20.34 20.96 46.28
CA LEU A 729 18.95 21.42 46.18
C LEU A 729 18.80 22.94 46.11
N GLY A 730 19.66 23.71 46.81
CA GLY A 730 19.64 25.17 46.79
C GLY A 730 20.01 25.78 45.44
N LEU A 731 21.02 25.19 44.78
CA LEU A 731 21.43 25.60 43.44
C LEU A 731 20.42 25.11 42.40
N ALA A 732 19.92 23.89 42.54
CA ALA A 732 18.86 23.33 41.68
C ALA A 732 17.62 24.23 41.65
N ARG A 733 17.15 24.65 42.85
CA ARG A 733 16.07 25.62 43.00
C ARG A 733 16.32 26.88 42.21
N THR A 734 17.51 27.49 42.40
CA THR A 734 17.86 28.74 41.71
C THR A 734 17.83 28.59 40.18
N MET A 735 18.32 27.48 39.64
CA MET A 735 18.31 27.23 38.21
C MET A 735 16.88 27.05 37.70
N MET A 736 16.02 26.30 38.40
CA MET A 736 14.61 26.09 38.02
C MET A 736 13.82 27.42 38.13
N ASP A 737 14.05 28.25 39.18
CA ASP A 737 13.38 29.53 39.32
C ASP A 737 13.72 30.47 38.14
N ARG A 738 14.94 30.40 37.57
CA ARG A 738 15.31 31.13 36.34
C ARG A 738 14.54 30.68 35.10
N VAL A 739 14.30 29.37 34.94
CA VAL A 739 13.45 28.85 33.86
C VAL A 739 12.03 29.36 34.00
N LEU A 740 11.50 29.37 35.23
CA LEU A 740 10.12 29.77 35.51
C LEU A 740 9.90 31.29 35.39
N ALA A 741 10.95 32.10 35.59
CA ALA A 741 10.90 33.56 35.45
C ALA A 741 10.93 34.02 33.97
N ALA A 742 11.30 33.15 33.01
CA ALA A 742 11.39 33.51 31.60
C ALA A 742 9.97 33.68 30.98
N PRO A 743 9.66 34.87 30.41
CA PRO A 743 8.38 35.09 29.74
C PRO A 743 8.38 34.46 28.35
N VAL A 744 8.16 33.18 28.26
CA VAL A 744 8.10 32.45 26.97
C VAL A 744 6.66 32.31 26.56
N GLU A 745 6.25 32.90 25.42
CA GLU A 745 4.94 32.69 24.83
C GLU A 745 4.70 31.24 24.46
N LEU A 746 3.46 30.78 24.54
CA LEU A 746 3.08 29.38 24.29
C LEU A 746 3.49 28.90 22.89
N SER A 747 3.46 29.80 21.88
CA SER A 747 3.90 29.53 20.50
C SER A 747 5.40 29.26 20.39
N GLN A 748 6.22 29.92 21.21
CA GLN A 748 7.66 29.69 21.26
C GLN A 748 8.02 28.39 21.99
N ARG A 749 7.21 27.98 22.98
CA ARG A 749 7.36 26.69 23.68
C ARG A 749 7.19 25.50 22.74
N VAL A 750 6.29 25.60 21.77
CA VAL A 750 6.07 24.53 20.77
C VAL A 750 7.32 24.31 19.89
N GLN A 751 8.13 25.36 19.63
CA GLN A 751 9.37 25.22 18.88
C GLN A 751 10.49 24.54 19.69
N ALA A 752 10.47 24.66 21.02
CA ALA A 752 11.44 24.00 21.91
C ALA A 752 11.36 22.48 21.87
N PHE A 753 10.20 21.88 21.48
CA PHE A 753 10.04 20.44 21.29
C PHE A 753 10.88 19.85 20.14
N ARG A 754 11.49 20.68 19.30
CA ARG A 754 12.46 20.20 18.30
C ARG A 754 13.72 19.59 18.92
N TYR A 755 14.01 19.92 20.18
CA TYR A 755 15.22 19.48 20.87
C TYR A 755 14.92 18.55 22.06
N ASP A 756 13.71 18.61 22.64
CA ASP A 756 13.30 17.78 23.77
C ASP A 756 11.87 17.25 23.58
N VAL A 757 11.63 16.06 24.11
CA VAL A 757 10.28 15.44 24.18
C VAL A 757 9.42 15.99 25.31
N VAL A 758 9.93 16.92 26.15
CA VAL A 758 9.23 17.52 27.29
C VAL A 758 9.42 19.02 27.31
N ASP A 759 8.35 19.77 27.55
CA ASP A 759 8.41 21.21 27.72
C ASP A 759 9.32 21.59 28.92
N ALA A 760 10.26 22.52 28.69
CA ALA A 760 11.26 22.90 29.66
C ALA A 760 10.65 23.53 30.93
N TRP A 761 9.57 24.28 30.79
CA TRP A 761 8.87 24.95 31.90
C TRP A 761 8.07 23.92 32.74
N VAL A 762 7.37 22.98 32.11
CA VAL A 762 6.68 21.86 32.81
C VAL A 762 7.69 21.04 33.59
N ALA A 763 8.82 20.72 32.99
CA ALA A 763 9.90 20.00 33.68
C ALA A 763 10.46 20.81 34.85
N ALA A 764 10.70 22.12 34.66
CA ALA A 764 11.18 22.98 35.75
C ALA A 764 10.22 23.03 36.93
N CYS A 765 8.91 23.18 36.69
CA CYS A 765 7.89 23.08 37.73
C CYS A 765 7.94 21.73 38.44
N SER A 766 8.05 20.62 37.72
CA SER A 766 8.10 19.27 38.31
C SER A 766 9.33 19.09 39.21
N TYR A 767 10.51 19.46 38.75
CA TYR A 767 11.73 19.44 39.58
C TYR A 767 11.68 20.44 40.74
N ARG A 768 11.04 21.57 40.54
CA ARG A 768 10.84 22.59 41.59
C ARG A 768 9.92 22.09 42.69
N ALA A 769 8.87 21.33 42.34
CA ALA A 769 7.97 20.67 43.27
C ALA A 769 8.79 19.69 44.16
N TRP A 770 9.56 18.79 43.57
CA TRP A 770 10.36 17.83 44.33
C TRP A 770 11.46 18.51 45.15
N THR A 771 12.07 19.56 44.64
CA THR A 771 13.07 20.36 45.39
C THR A 771 12.42 20.98 46.63
N ALA A 772 11.21 21.57 46.49
CA ALA A 772 10.48 22.15 47.61
C ALA A 772 10.12 21.07 48.66
N TRP A 773 9.63 19.92 48.22
CA TRP A 773 9.31 18.78 49.08
C TRP A 773 10.53 18.33 49.90
N LEU A 774 11.67 18.09 49.26
CA LEU A 774 12.90 17.65 49.89
C LEU A 774 13.48 18.72 50.83
N MET A 775 13.13 20.00 50.61
CA MET A 775 13.52 21.11 51.49
C MET A 775 12.50 21.38 52.64
N GLY A 776 11.41 20.59 52.70
CA GLY A 776 10.39 20.69 53.76
C GLY A 776 9.31 21.77 53.50
N ASP A 777 9.19 22.31 52.30
CA ASP A 777 8.16 23.26 51.93
C ASP A 777 7.03 22.60 51.13
N GLU A 778 6.13 21.94 51.88
CA GLU A 778 5.03 21.16 51.35
C GLU A 778 4.03 22.02 50.54
N ALA A 779 3.79 23.26 50.99
CA ALA A 779 2.85 24.17 50.30
C ALA A 779 3.34 24.57 48.93
N GLN A 780 4.63 24.85 48.78
CA GLN A 780 5.26 25.15 47.48
C GLN A 780 5.33 23.91 46.59
N ALA A 781 5.62 22.74 47.18
CA ALA A 781 5.65 21.48 46.45
C ALA A 781 4.33 21.20 45.75
N LEU A 782 3.23 21.30 46.47
CA LEU A 782 1.88 21.09 45.94
C LEU A 782 1.54 22.08 44.85
N ARG A 783 1.81 23.39 45.11
CA ARG A 783 1.54 24.45 44.13
C ARG A 783 2.25 24.22 42.80
N TYR A 784 3.56 23.92 42.81
CA TYR A 784 4.30 23.69 41.57
C TYR A 784 3.90 22.39 40.86
N SER A 785 3.50 21.36 41.59
CA SER A 785 2.98 20.13 41.03
C SER A 785 1.65 20.37 40.28
N GLU A 786 0.71 21.08 40.90
CA GLU A 786 -0.58 21.45 40.27
C GLU A 786 -0.35 22.33 39.02
N GLU A 787 0.56 23.28 39.10
CA GLU A 787 0.91 24.18 38.00
C GLU A 787 1.55 23.45 36.81
N ALA A 788 2.43 22.45 37.08
CA ALA A 788 3.00 21.58 36.07
C ALA A 788 1.92 20.80 35.32
N ILE A 789 0.98 20.16 36.05
CA ILE A 789 -0.13 19.40 35.46
C ILE A 789 -1.06 20.30 34.65
N ALA A 790 -1.44 21.46 35.20
CA ALA A 790 -2.31 22.40 34.51
C ALA A 790 -1.71 22.91 33.21
N THR A 791 -0.41 23.21 33.21
CA THR A 791 0.30 23.67 32.01
C THR A 791 0.46 22.56 30.99
N ALA A 792 0.83 21.34 31.43
CA ALA A 792 0.94 20.19 30.53
C ALA A 792 -0.40 19.84 29.86
N ARG A 793 -1.52 20.02 30.55
CA ARG A 793 -2.88 19.85 29.98
C ARG A 793 -3.18 20.92 28.93
N ARG A 794 -2.82 22.20 29.18
CA ARG A 794 -3.03 23.29 28.20
C ARG A 794 -2.20 23.14 26.94
N LEU A 795 -1.02 22.54 27.07
CA LEU A 795 -0.12 22.25 25.93
C LEU A 795 -0.56 21.05 25.09
N GLU A 796 -1.52 20.24 25.60
CA GLU A 796 -1.96 18.97 25.01
C GLU A 796 -0.81 18.01 24.63
N HIS A 797 0.34 18.16 25.32
CA HIS A 797 1.56 17.42 25.01
C HIS A 797 1.68 16.15 25.88
N PRO A 798 1.58 14.93 25.30
CA PRO A 798 1.50 13.67 26.05
C PRO A 798 2.68 13.41 26.99
N PHE A 799 3.91 13.66 26.53
CA PHE A 799 5.11 13.43 27.34
C PHE A 799 5.26 14.42 28.50
N SER A 800 4.93 15.70 28.28
CA SER A 800 4.90 16.70 29.37
C SER A 800 3.84 16.33 30.41
N ARG A 801 2.67 15.83 29.98
CA ARG A 801 1.62 15.33 30.85
C ARG A 801 2.06 14.11 31.67
N ALA A 802 2.70 13.14 30.98
CA ALA A 802 3.22 11.94 31.66
C ALA A 802 4.28 12.31 32.68
N LEU A 803 5.24 13.20 32.35
CA LEU A 803 6.26 13.69 33.30
C LEU A 803 5.59 14.37 34.51
N SER A 804 4.71 15.35 34.28
CA SER A 804 4.07 16.10 35.37
C SER A 804 3.28 15.19 36.32
N LEU A 805 2.55 14.21 35.79
CA LEU A 805 1.84 13.20 36.59
C LEU A 805 2.78 12.26 37.34
N SER A 806 3.88 11.82 36.72
CA SER A 806 4.91 10.98 37.37
C SER A 806 5.61 11.68 38.52
N PHE A 807 5.77 13.01 38.43
CA PHE A 807 6.36 13.79 39.52
C PHE A 807 5.36 14.21 40.59
N ALA A 808 4.06 14.13 40.31
CA ALA A 808 3.00 14.47 41.29
C ALA A 808 2.60 13.30 42.22
N GLY A 809 2.87 12.07 41.81
CA GLY A 809 2.65 10.86 42.61
C GLY A 809 3.85 10.56 43.47
#